data_45477092ccd72a4ba746e132d2299e08
#
_entry.id   45477092ccd72a4ba746e132d2299e08
#
_cell.length_a   1.000
_cell.length_b   1.000
_cell.length_c   1.000
_cell.angle_alpha   90.00
_cell.angle_beta   90.00
_cell.angle_gamma   90.00
#
_symmetry.space_group_name_H-M   'P 1'
#
loop_
_entity.id
_entity.type
_entity.pdbx_description
1 polymer ?
#
loop_
_entity_poly.entity_id
_entity_poly.type
_entity_poly.pdbx_seq_one_letter_code
_entity_poly.pdbx_strand_id
1 'polypeptide(L)'
;KKVTDGKLYYNNGFWDTYRTTWAAYSLFTPKQNNELLLGLIHHFEDSGWMPRWIAPAGTNSMVGTSSDVIFADAMLRGATLTNEQWQLAYQSALKNASMSDFKGASGGSDGIDKGLFLGYTPGGSQKFSWSIEGYINDAGIANMANELGDMDAYTYYKSRATNYVNLFRDGDGVENKWLAAKNADGSWTRSKVDPFAFHDDYTETTALNMACSVPQDGQGLANLYGGRAALAEKLDQLFETTLETDTVGANQGIHERREAQEVKMGEYGHSNQPSHHIPYMYLYAGRPDRTQEKVRQVLRQCYVGSRIGQGYIGDEDNGEMSAWFIFSAMGFYPLNMGNGELVFGSPLFKKITLHHENGHDLIIEAPNNSSTNIYVGGLTINGTPYSKTSIKQTDLTDRLKTQDVVLHFDMQATPGAWGMGENDVPDSLTKGDETPDPLRDRTNSAAVVAKEVPTTLSSGDSIYCADGENLKNLLDNNSKTSATLKPTDGSISLYYTFAKPQAVSLYTLTSASGGKDSAPKDFTLYLSNDGSTWTEADKRENVTFEWSLYTKPFKTNAADYVQYRYVRLDIESDSEIQLGELELMSTEMPALNADALDGMIAEAIKAKKALSDGGYAPLETLMSAAIGEAQTVADKEDKTDDEIEEACRKLINAMSEIEGMKDLWTKLDAIRKVDTSKMPSAVQNSVRSAISNAEEVTKNYNST
;
A
#
# COMPACT_ATOMS: atom_id res chain seq x y z
N LYS A 1 -9.20 30.64 24.13
CA LYS A 1 -7.89 30.05 23.73
C LYS A 1 -7.61 28.90 24.67
N LYS A 2 -7.37 27.72 24.13
CA LYS A 2 -6.87 26.56 24.86
C LYS A 2 -5.37 26.77 25.10
N VAL A 3 -4.89 26.51 26.28
CA VAL A 3 -3.46 26.48 26.63
C VAL A 3 -3.16 25.01 26.96
N THR A 4 -2.20 24.43 26.29
CA THR A 4 -1.79 23.03 26.45
C THR A 4 -0.29 23.00 26.71
N ASP A 5 0.18 21.95 27.37
CA ASP A 5 1.59 21.68 27.54
C ASP A 5 2.17 21.09 26.26
N GLY A 6 3.44 21.35 25.96
CA GLY A 6 4.15 20.84 24.82
C GLY A 6 4.70 21.92 23.90
N LYS A 7 5.44 21.47 22.87
CA LYS A 7 5.96 22.32 21.80
C LYS A 7 5.17 22.10 20.53
N LEU A 8 4.80 23.17 19.85
CA LEU A 8 4.29 23.16 18.49
C LEU A 8 5.33 23.80 17.59
N TYR A 9 5.57 23.18 16.44
CA TYR A 9 6.47 23.72 15.42
C TYR A 9 5.64 24.29 14.27
N TYR A 10 6.10 25.39 13.66
CA TYR A 10 5.41 26.14 12.63
C TYR A 10 6.15 26.07 11.31
N ASN A 11 5.47 26.39 10.22
CA ASN A 11 6.00 26.43 8.88
C ASN A 11 6.56 25.08 8.41
N ASN A 12 5.67 24.15 8.15
CA ASN A 12 6.02 22.91 7.46
C ASN A 12 5.00 22.59 6.37
N GLY A 13 5.49 22.49 5.14
CA GLY A 13 4.79 21.94 4.00
C GLY A 13 5.04 20.44 3.92
N PHE A 14 4.14 19.64 4.46
CA PHE A 14 4.35 18.19 4.51
C PHE A 14 4.45 17.55 3.14
N TRP A 15 3.69 18.07 2.15
CA TRP A 15 3.71 17.58 0.77
C TRP A 15 5.08 17.74 0.10
N ASP A 16 5.83 18.77 0.49
CA ASP A 16 7.20 18.97 0.05
C ASP A 16 8.16 18.12 0.86
N THR A 17 8.15 18.30 2.17
CA THR A 17 9.21 17.86 3.10
C THR A 17 9.24 16.34 3.35
N TYR A 18 8.13 15.61 3.12
CA TYR A 18 8.12 14.16 3.32
C TYR A 18 9.10 13.44 2.39
N ARG A 19 9.40 14.03 1.24
CA ARG A 19 10.18 13.39 0.16
C ARG A 19 11.66 13.22 0.51
N THR A 20 12.24 14.15 1.30
CA THR A 20 13.65 14.09 1.72
C THR A 20 13.93 14.68 3.09
N THR A 21 13.34 15.82 3.46
CA THR A 21 13.68 16.58 4.67
C THR A 21 13.53 15.75 5.95
N TRP A 22 12.44 15.01 6.10
CA TRP A 22 12.21 14.18 7.30
C TRP A 22 13.16 12.99 7.38
N ALA A 23 13.53 12.39 6.24
CA ALA A 23 14.57 11.38 6.20
C ALA A 23 15.94 11.99 6.56
N ALA A 24 16.22 13.24 6.16
CA ALA A 24 17.42 13.96 6.54
C ALA A 24 17.48 14.20 8.06
N TYR A 25 16.37 14.64 8.68
CA TYR A 25 16.32 14.77 10.13
C TYR A 25 16.56 13.43 10.85
N SER A 26 16.00 12.34 10.33
CA SER A 26 16.21 11.00 10.90
C SER A 26 17.66 10.53 10.85
N LEU A 27 18.42 10.93 9.81
CA LEU A 27 19.81 10.51 9.65
C LEU A 27 20.80 11.50 10.28
N PHE A 28 20.58 12.81 10.12
CA PHE A 28 21.57 13.83 10.50
C PHE A 28 21.38 14.34 11.93
N THR A 29 20.13 14.44 12.40
CA THR A 29 19.76 15.01 13.69
C THR A 29 18.65 14.20 14.37
N PRO A 30 18.88 12.90 14.65
CA PRO A 30 17.83 11.99 15.14
C PRO A 30 17.18 12.43 16.45
N LYS A 31 17.91 13.07 17.39
CA LYS A 31 17.32 13.60 18.62
C LYS A 31 16.34 14.74 18.36
N GLN A 32 16.72 15.67 17.46
CA GLN A 32 15.84 16.77 17.09
C GLN A 32 14.64 16.26 16.29
N ASN A 33 14.82 15.26 15.44
CA ASN A 33 13.73 14.61 14.73
C ASN A 33 12.65 14.08 15.68
N ASN A 34 13.03 13.41 16.77
CA ASN A 34 12.10 12.95 17.79
C ASN A 34 11.28 14.11 18.42
N GLU A 35 11.92 15.24 18.70
CA GLU A 35 11.22 16.44 19.22
C GLU A 35 10.22 17.01 18.18
N LEU A 36 10.60 17.04 16.90
CA LEU A 36 9.73 17.50 15.82
C LEU A 36 8.51 16.58 15.66
N LEU A 37 8.70 15.27 15.68
CA LEU A 37 7.61 14.29 15.61
C LEU A 37 6.64 14.44 16.79
N LEU A 38 7.14 14.69 18.02
CA LEU A 38 6.29 14.98 19.17
C LEU A 38 5.47 16.25 18.96
N GLY A 39 6.06 17.28 18.36
CA GLY A 39 5.34 18.51 18.01
C GLY A 39 4.19 18.25 17.03
N LEU A 40 4.34 17.31 16.08
CA LEU A 40 3.26 16.89 15.20
C LEU A 40 2.14 16.15 15.97
N ILE A 41 2.51 15.25 16.87
CA ILE A 41 1.54 14.52 17.70
C ILE A 41 0.72 15.51 18.54
N HIS A 42 1.33 16.54 19.12
CA HIS A 42 0.62 17.60 19.86
C HIS A 42 -0.40 18.35 18.99
N HIS A 43 -0.13 18.56 17.70
CA HIS A 43 -1.16 19.11 16.78
C HIS A 43 -2.39 18.21 16.69
N PHE A 44 -2.19 16.91 16.61
CA PHE A 44 -3.29 15.94 16.59
C PHE A 44 -4.06 15.92 17.92
N GLU A 45 -3.39 15.88 19.05
CA GLU A 45 -4.01 15.90 20.38
C GLU A 45 -4.83 17.17 20.63
N ASP A 46 -4.31 18.31 20.20
CA ASP A 46 -4.94 19.61 20.45
C ASP A 46 -6.13 19.90 19.55
N SER A 47 -6.06 19.50 18.28
CA SER A 47 -7.09 19.79 17.29
C SER A 47 -8.00 18.59 16.96
N GLY A 48 -7.56 17.39 17.30
CA GLY A 48 -8.20 16.14 16.90
C GLY A 48 -7.89 15.72 15.45
N TRP A 49 -7.05 16.50 14.74
CA TRP A 49 -6.61 16.22 13.38
C TRP A 49 -5.14 16.53 13.18
N MET A 50 -4.45 15.75 12.36
CA MET A 50 -3.16 16.15 11.84
C MET A 50 -3.37 17.12 10.67
N PRO A 51 -2.82 18.33 10.70
CA PRO A 51 -2.95 19.27 9.59
C PRO A 51 -2.15 18.82 8.38
N ARG A 52 -2.64 19.16 7.19
CA ARG A 52 -1.93 18.92 5.90
C ARG A 52 -0.75 19.87 5.70
N TRP A 53 -0.82 21.02 6.31
CA TRP A 53 0.18 22.09 6.24
C TRP A 53 0.12 22.94 7.52
N ILE A 54 1.25 23.47 7.98
CA ILE A 54 1.33 24.31 9.17
C ILE A 54 1.93 25.66 8.81
N ALA A 55 1.15 26.78 8.96
CA ALA A 55 1.63 28.14 8.68
C ALA A 55 0.75 29.24 9.31
N PRO A 56 0.94 29.67 10.55
CA PRO A 56 1.44 29.02 11.77
C PRO A 56 0.43 28.09 12.44
N ALA A 57 -0.75 27.92 11.88
CA ALA A 57 -1.77 26.97 12.29
C ALA A 57 -2.03 26.00 11.16
N GLY A 58 -2.86 25.00 11.40
CA GLY A 58 -3.28 24.07 10.35
C GLY A 58 -3.89 24.84 9.17
N THR A 59 -3.38 24.60 7.96
CA THR A 59 -3.75 25.30 6.73
C THR A 59 -4.13 24.28 5.66
N ASN A 60 -5.16 24.61 4.87
CA ASN A 60 -5.53 23.81 3.71
C ASN A 60 -4.64 24.22 2.52
N SER A 61 -3.54 23.52 2.33
CA SER A 61 -2.63 23.73 1.22
C SER A 61 -2.16 22.39 0.66
N MET A 62 -1.94 22.32 -0.63
CA MET A 62 -1.48 21.16 -1.40
C MET A 62 -2.38 19.92 -1.26
N VAL A 63 -1.93 18.79 -1.75
CA VAL A 63 -2.64 17.52 -1.80
C VAL A 63 -1.96 16.48 -0.90
N GLY A 64 -2.70 15.46 -0.49
CA GLY A 64 -2.19 14.40 0.38
C GLY A 64 -2.21 14.73 1.87
N THR A 65 -1.98 13.71 2.66
CA THR A 65 -1.87 13.75 4.13
C THR A 65 -0.51 13.22 4.55
N SER A 66 0.55 13.85 4.02
CA SER A 66 1.91 13.29 4.01
C SER A 66 2.56 13.14 5.39
N SER A 67 1.95 13.69 6.47
CA SER A 67 2.31 13.34 7.85
C SER A 67 2.21 11.84 8.11
N ASP A 68 1.32 11.13 7.42
CA ASP A 68 1.09 9.71 7.60
C ASP A 68 2.34 8.90 7.21
N VAL A 69 2.89 9.19 6.03
CA VAL A 69 4.13 8.57 5.57
C VAL A 69 5.36 9.06 6.33
N ILE A 70 5.35 10.31 6.83
CA ILE A 70 6.43 10.85 7.69
C ILE A 70 6.56 10.03 8.98
N PHE A 71 5.45 9.74 9.66
CA PHE A 71 5.48 8.91 10.87
C PHE A 71 5.95 7.48 10.57
N ALA A 72 5.45 6.88 9.49
CA ALA A 72 5.87 5.55 9.05
C ALA A 72 7.37 5.48 8.78
N ASP A 73 7.88 6.43 8.01
CA ASP A 73 9.30 6.51 7.65
C ASP A 73 10.19 6.72 8.88
N ALA A 74 9.78 7.62 9.79
CA ALA A 74 10.50 7.86 11.03
C ALA A 74 10.54 6.61 11.93
N MET A 75 9.45 5.85 12.05
CA MET A 75 9.39 4.59 12.79
C MET A 75 10.39 3.58 12.22
N LEU A 76 10.38 3.37 10.92
CA LEU A 76 11.23 2.40 10.25
C LEU A 76 12.71 2.83 10.12
N ARG A 77 12.99 4.14 10.31
CA ARG A 77 14.35 4.68 10.44
C ARG A 77 14.87 4.68 11.87
N GLY A 78 14.07 4.17 12.83
CA GLY A 78 14.48 3.98 14.21
C GLY A 78 14.33 5.21 15.10
N ALA A 79 13.39 6.10 14.78
CA ALA A 79 13.04 7.20 15.68
C ALA A 79 12.54 6.68 17.04
N THR A 80 12.87 7.37 18.11
CA THR A 80 12.63 6.90 19.47
C THR A 80 11.47 7.66 20.09
N LEU A 81 10.27 7.09 19.99
CA LEU A 81 9.05 7.53 20.67
C LEU A 81 8.54 6.41 21.59
N THR A 82 7.68 6.76 22.55
CA THR A 82 7.00 5.76 23.39
C THR A 82 5.93 5.02 22.59
N ASN A 83 5.52 3.84 23.06
CA ASN A 83 4.42 3.10 22.43
C ASN A 83 3.13 3.91 22.34
N GLU A 84 2.80 4.71 23.38
CA GLU A 84 1.64 5.58 23.40
C GLU A 84 1.73 6.66 22.31
N GLN A 85 2.89 7.27 22.14
CA GLN A 85 3.14 8.27 21.11
C GLN A 85 3.04 7.67 19.70
N TRP A 86 3.58 6.48 19.50
CA TRP A 86 3.41 5.75 18.24
C TRP A 86 1.95 5.39 17.95
N GLN A 87 1.19 5.02 18.97
CA GLN A 87 -0.25 4.77 18.81
C GLN A 87 -1.00 6.05 18.42
N LEU A 88 -0.67 7.21 18.98
CA LEU A 88 -1.27 8.50 18.60
C LEU A 88 -0.91 8.89 17.16
N ALA A 89 0.35 8.72 16.76
CA ALA A 89 0.79 8.92 15.37
C ALA A 89 0.03 8.03 14.40
N TYR A 90 -0.10 6.75 14.73
CA TYR A 90 -0.83 5.78 13.93
C TYR A 90 -2.33 6.10 13.83
N GLN A 91 -2.98 6.45 14.94
CA GLN A 91 -4.38 6.89 14.95
C GLN A 91 -4.59 8.14 14.09
N SER A 92 -3.64 9.10 14.10
CA SER A 92 -3.75 10.28 13.25
C SER A 92 -3.74 9.91 11.76
N ALA A 93 -2.90 8.96 11.37
CA ALA A 93 -2.79 8.46 10.01
C ALA A 93 -4.05 7.67 9.58
N LEU A 94 -4.52 6.75 10.42
CA LEU A 94 -5.77 6.02 10.18
C LEU A 94 -6.96 6.98 10.00
N LYS A 95 -7.01 8.03 10.81
CA LYS A 95 -8.07 9.04 10.73
C LYS A 95 -8.03 9.79 9.40
N ASN A 96 -6.86 10.24 8.97
CA ASN A 96 -6.68 10.91 7.69
C ASN A 96 -7.08 10.04 6.49
N ALA A 97 -6.77 8.75 6.55
CA ALA A 97 -6.93 7.81 5.44
C ALA A 97 -8.32 7.17 5.35
N SER A 98 -9.20 7.36 6.35
CA SER A 98 -10.48 6.63 6.40
C SER A 98 -11.68 7.47 6.81
N MET A 99 -11.51 8.72 7.20
CA MET A 99 -12.63 9.59 7.57
C MET A 99 -12.90 10.65 6.54
N SER A 100 -14.19 10.85 6.24
CA SER A 100 -14.67 11.72 5.18
C SER A 100 -15.04 13.13 5.63
N ASP A 101 -15.39 13.36 6.90
CA ASP A 101 -15.97 14.63 7.32
C ASP A 101 -15.00 15.47 8.14
N PHE A 102 -14.29 16.34 7.48
CA PHE A 102 -13.47 17.35 8.12
C PHE A 102 -14.06 18.75 7.95
N LYS A 103 -14.74 19.23 8.99
CA LYS A 103 -15.36 20.58 9.03
C LYS A 103 -14.33 21.67 9.38
N GLY A 104 -13.34 21.86 8.62
CA GLY A 104 -12.36 22.90 8.98
C GLY A 104 -11.21 22.99 8.00
N ALA A 105 -11.19 22.06 7.06
CA ALA A 105 -10.41 22.14 5.83
C ALA A 105 -8.87 22.13 5.99
N SER A 106 -8.29 21.81 7.17
CA SER A 106 -6.82 21.76 7.30
C SER A 106 -6.25 20.37 7.55
N GLY A 107 -7.07 19.33 7.69
CA GLY A 107 -6.65 17.93 7.86
C GLY A 107 -7.50 16.96 7.01
N GLY A 108 -7.17 15.68 7.07
CA GLY A 108 -7.86 14.60 6.35
C GLY A 108 -7.72 14.66 4.83
N SER A 109 -8.11 13.57 4.14
CA SER A 109 -8.04 13.45 2.69
C SER A 109 -9.25 14.05 2.01
N ASP A 110 -9.04 14.82 0.92
CA ASP A 110 -10.12 15.40 0.15
C ASP A 110 -10.77 14.36 -0.76
N GLY A 111 -12.13 14.29 -0.71
CA GLY A 111 -12.91 13.34 -1.51
C GLY A 111 -12.89 11.90 -1.01
N ILE A 112 -12.39 11.65 0.19
CA ILE A 112 -12.28 10.30 0.79
C ILE A 112 -13.65 9.65 1.02
N ASP A 113 -14.71 10.42 1.19
CA ASP A 113 -16.09 9.96 1.40
C ASP A 113 -16.63 9.06 0.27
N LYS A 114 -16.05 9.16 -0.92
CA LYS A 114 -16.31 8.28 -2.05
C LYS A 114 -15.04 7.57 -2.51
N GLY A 115 -13.91 8.28 -2.46
CA GLY A 115 -12.63 7.75 -2.92
C GLY A 115 -12.19 6.50 -2.18
N LEU A 116 -12.57 6.38 -0.91
CA LEU A 116 -12.31 5.20 -0.10
C LEU A 116 -12.87 3.91 -0.74
N PHE A 117 -14.14 3.96 -1.15
CA PHE A 117 -14.88 2.83 -1.71
C PHE A 117 -14.63 2.61 -3.20
N LEU A 118 -14.28 3.66 -3.93
CA LEU A 118 -13.94 3.58 -5.35
C LEU A 118 -12.48 3.12 -5.60
N GLY A 119 -11.65 3.21 -4.57
CA GLY A 119 -10.21 2.99 -4.68
C GLY A 119 -9.45 4.13 -5.37
N TYR A 120 -10.10 5.28 -5.63
CA TYR A 120 -9.49 6.51 -6.14
C TYR A 120 -10.38 7.72 -5.86
N THR A 121 -9.81 8.89 -5.71
CA THR A 121 -10.55 10.15 -5.59
C THR A 121 -11.13 10.54 -6.95
N PRO A 122 -12.48 10.57 -7.10
CA PRO A 122 -13.10 10.76 -8.41
C PRO A 122 -13.00 12.21 -8.89
N GLY A 123 -12.86 12.35 -10.18
CA GLY A 123 -12.86 13.51 -11.07
C GLY A 123 -12.84 14.93 -10.51
N GLY A 124 -12.20 15.82 -11.19
CA GLY A 124 -12.03 17.22 -10.83
C GLY A 124 -10.56 17.65 -10.83
N SER A 125 -10.34 18.97 -10.78
CA SER A 125 -8.98 19.53 -10.77
C SER A 125 -8.15 18.95 -9.63
N GLN A 126 -6.94 18.45 -9.95
CA GLN A 126 -5.95 17.89 -9.03
C GLN A 126 -6.38 16.62 -8.27
N LYS A 127 -7.54 16.04 -8.57
CA LYS A 127 -8.05 14.86 -7.85
C LYS A 127 -7.24 13.60 -8.10
N PHE A 128 -6.59 13.50 -9.25
CA PHE A 128 -5.63 12.44 -9.53
C PHE A 128 -4.48 12.46 -8.52
N SER A 129 -3.89 13.63 -8.27
CA SER A 129 -2.78 13.77 -7.31
C SER A 129 -3.18 13.38 -5.88
N TRP A 130 -4.42 13.67 -5.46
CA TRP A 130 -4.96 13.18 -4.19
C TRP A 130 -4.93 11.66 -4.09
N SER A 131 -5.23 10.96 -5.20
CA SER A 131 -5.17 9.50 -5.23
C SER A 131 -3.74 8.98 -5.11
N ILE A 132 -2.82 9.52 -5.91
CA ILE A 132 -1.41 9.08 -5.93
C ILE A 132 -0.73 9.33 -4.57
N GLU A 133 -0.88 10.52 -3.99
CA GLU A 133 -0.34 10.81 -2.66
C GLU A 133 -1.00 9.93 -1.59
N GLY A 134 -2.30 9.63 -1.73
CA GLY A 134 -3.02 8.71 -0.86
C GLY A 134 -2.42 7.29 -0.86
N TYR A 135 -2.05 6.77 -2.03
CA TYR A 135 -1.44 5.43 -2.13
C TYR A 135 -0.04 5.36 -1.53
N ILE A 136 0.74 6.44 -1.62
CA ILE A 136 2.04 6.53 -0.94
C ILE A 136 1.83 6.54 0.58
N ASN A 137 0.85 7.31 1.08
CA ASN A 137 0.50 7.35 2.50
C ASN A 137 -0.02 6.00 2.98
N ASP A 138 -0.88 5.32 2.21
CA ASP A 138 -1.40 3.98 2.53
C ASP A 138 -0.28 2.95 2.67
N ALA A 139 0.77 3.01 1.83
CA ALA A 139 1.96 2.15 1.98
C ALA A 139 2.68 2.39 3.31
N GLY A 140 2.82 3.65 3.70
CA GLY A 140 3.36 4.02 5.02
C GLY A 140 2.49 3.50 6.17
N ILE A 141 1.18 3.70 6.10
CA ILE A 141 0.23 3.21 7.12
C ILE A 141 0.30 1.68 7.24
N ALA A 142 0.38 0.97 6.11
CA ALA A 142 0.55 -0.49 6.12
C ALA A 142 1.82 -0.91 6.86
N ASN A 143 2.93 -0.23 6.63
CA ASN A 143 4.17 -0.52 7.32
C ASN A 143 4.08 -0.24 8.83
N MET A 144 3.46 0.88 9.25
CA MET A 144 3.19 1.14 10.67
C MET A 144 2.28 0.07 11.30
N ALA A 145 1.22 -0.33 10.60
CA ALA A 145 0.30 -1.39 11.04
C ALA A 145 1.04 -2.71 11.30
N ASN A 146 1.94 -3.09 10.38
CA ASN A 146 2.78 -4.28 10.53
C ASN A 146 3.68 -4.21 11.77
N GLU A 147 4.36 -3.07 11.99
CA GLU A 147 5.22 -2.86 13.17
C GLU A 147 4.44 -2.86 14.48
N LEU A 148 3.19 -2.39 14.48
CA LEU A 148 2.31 -2.34 15.64
C LEU A 148 1.45 -3.61 15.81
N GLY A 149 1.52 -4.57 14.87
CA GLY A 149 0.82 -5.85 14.92
C GLY A 149 -0.66 -5.78 14.51
N ASP A 150 -1.11 -4.70 13.87
CA ASP A 150 -2.47 -4.56 13.33
C ASP A 150 -2.54 -5.16 11.92
N MET A 151 -2.75 -6.48 11.86
CA MET A 151 -2.73 -7.22 10.59
C MET A 151 -3.97 -6.99 9.72
N ASP A 152 -5.07 -6.54 10.29
CA ASP A 152 -6.27 -6.14 9.54
C ASP A 152 -5.97 -4.89 8.72
N ALA A 153 -5.50 -3.85 9.38
CA ALA A 153 -5.09 -2.62 8.73
C ALA A 153 -3.90 -2.84 7.77
N TYR A 154 -2.89 -3.65 8.15
CA TYR A 154 -1.78 -3.99 7.26
C TYR A 154 -2.27 -4.55 5.93
N THR A 155 -3.17 -5.53 5.96
CA THR A 155 -3.70 -6.17 4.75
C THR A 155 -4.48 -5.17 3.90
N TYR A 156 -5.32 -4.36 4.52
CA TYR A 156 -6.15 -3.38 3.85
C TYR A 156 -5.34 -2.25 3.20
N TYR A 157 -4.48 -1.58 3.97
CA TYR A 157 -3.71 -0.44 3.48
C TYR A 157 -2.61 -0.86 2.50
N LYS A 158 -2.01 -2.03 2.67
CA LYS A 158 -1.09 -2.58 1.67
C LYS A 158 -1.76 -2.79 0.32
N SER A 159 -2.98 -3.30 0.33
CA SER A 159 -3.78 -3.45 -0.88
C SER A 159 -4.15 -2.08 -1.48
N ARG A 160 -4.64 -1.14 -0.67
CA ARG A 160 -4.99 0.20 -1.13
C ARG A 160 -3.81 0.93 -1.78
N ALA A 161 -2.60 0.75 -1.26
CA ALA A 161 -1.38 1.33 -1.82
C ALA A 161 -1.10 0.90 -3.27
N THR A 162 -1.73 -0.17 -3.74
CA THR A 162 -1.63 -0.65 -5.13
C THR A 162 -2.82 -0.22 -6.00
N ASN A 163 -3.79 0.53 -5.49
CA ASN A 163 -4.96 0.99 -6.23
C ASN A 163 -4.64 1.93 -7.42
N TYR A 164 -3.40 2.37 -7.58
CA TYR A 164 -2.97 3.13 -8.76
C TYR A 164 -3.25 2.36 -10.07
N VAL A 165 -3.35 1.04 -10.03
CA VAL A 165 -3.74 0.21 -11.19
C VAL A 165 -5.11 0.58 -11.72
N ASN A 166 -6.02 1.05 -10.87
CA ASN A 166 -7.36 1.51 -11.28
C ASN A 166 -7.30 2.78 -12.14
N LEU A 167 -6.21 3.55 -12.02
CA LEU A 167 -5.96 4.79 -12.76
C LEU A 167 -5.00 4.57 -13.95
N PHE A 168 -4.54 3.35 -14.17
CA PHE A 168 -3.70 3.03 -15.31
C PHE A 168 -4.56 2.93 -16.57
N ARG A 169 -4.21 3.76 -17.56
CA ARG A 169 -4.83 3.80 -18.88
C ARG A 169 -3.87 3.22 -19.89
N ASP A 170 -4.20 2.03 -20.35
CA ASP A 170 -3.43 1.33 -21.39
C ASP A 170 -3.62 1.97 -22.76
N GLY A 171 -2.62 1.84 -23.64
CA GLY A 171 -2.61 2.36 -24.98
C GLY A 171 -1.56 1.66 -25.84
N ASP A 172 -1.63 1.88 -27.15
CA ASP A 172 -0.68 1.29 -28.10
C ASP A 172 0.72 1.91 -27.92
N GLY A 173 1.68 1.08 -27.51
CA GLY A 173 3.05 1.50 -27.20
C GLY A 173 3.19 2.12 -25.81
N VAL A 174 4.39 2.07 -25.25
CA VAL A 174 4.69 2.58 -23.89
C VAL A 174 4.42 4.08 -23.78
N GLU A 175 4.67 4.82 -24.86
CA GLU A 175 4.47 6.27 -24.94
C GLU A 175 3.00 6.68 -24.76
N ASN A 176 2.04 5.80 -25.04
CA ASN A 176 0.60 6.05 -24.91
C ASN A 176 -0.02 5.41 -23.64
N LYS A 177 0.78 4.87 -22.74
CA LYS A 177 0.33 4.36 -21.45
C LYS A 177 0.45 5.46 -20.39
N TRP A 178 -0.60 5.67 -19.60
CA TRP A 178 -0.70 6.79 -18.67
C TRP A 178 -1.32 6.38 -17.35
N LEU A 179 -0.97 7.10 -16.30
CA LEU A 179 -1.78 7.20 -15.09
C LEU A 179 -2.70 8.41 -15.25
N ALA A 180 -4.03 8.22 -15.20
CA ALA A 180 -5.02 9.24 -15.56
C ALA A 180 -6.23 9.24 -14.63
N ALA A 181 -6.88 10.40 -14.50
CA ALA A 181 -8.04 10.59 -13.63
C ALA A 181 -9.31 9.94 -14.15
N LYS A 182 -10.14 9.42 -13.24
CA LYS A 182 -11.47 8.85 -13.51
C LYS A 182 -12.59 9.62 -12.78
N ASN A 183 -13.77 9.61 -13.37
CA ASN A 183 -15.01 10.04 -12.74
C ASN A 183 -15.54 8.97 -11.78
N ALA A 184 -16.53 9.32 -10.95
CA ALA A 184 -17.15 8.40 -10.00
C ALA A 184 -17.88 7.20 -10.65
N ASP A 185 -18.23 7.31 -11.92
CA ASP A 185 -18.82 6.22 -12.71
C ASP A 185 -17.78 5.30 -13.40
N GLY A 186 -16.50 5.50 -13.10
CA GLY A 186 -15.41 4.73 -13.68
C GLY A 186 -14.93 5.20 -15.07
N SER A 187 -15.63 6.15 -15.70
CA SER A 187 -15.20 6.71 -16.98
C SER A 187 -13.98 7.64 -16.81
N TRP A 188 -13.14 7.72 -17.85
CA TRP A 188 -12.01 8.64 -17.86
C TRP A 188 -12.50 10.10 -17.88
N THR A 189 -11.89 10.98 -17.09
CA THR A 189 -12.22 12.42 -17.08
C THR A 189 -12.00 13.07 -18.44
N ARG A 190 -11.09 12.53 -19.24
CA ARG A 190 -10.73 13.04 -20.56
C ARG A 190 -10.71 11.91 -21.59
N SER A 191 -11.16 12.23 -22.82
CA SER A 191 -11.11 11.29 -23.95
C SER A 191 -9.66 10.93 -24.35
N LYS A 192 -8.71 11.88 -24.16
CA LYS A 192 -7.27 11.74 -24.45
C LYS A 192 -6.47 12.41 -23.33
N VAL A 193 -5.37 11.79 -22.93
CA VAL A 193 -4.38 12.41 -22.04
C VAL A 193 -3.55 13.39 -22.84
N ASP A 194 -3.41 14.61 -22.33
CA ASP A 194 -2.44 15.58 -22.80
C ASP A 194 -1.16 15.43 -21.95
N PRO A 195 -0.04 14.93 -22.50
CA PRO A 195 1.17 14.68 -21.74
C PRO A 195 1.80 15.93 -21.14
N PHE A 196 1.46 17.11 -21.67
CA PHE A 196 2.08 18.39 -21.34
C PHE A 196 1.17 19.34 -20.56
N ALA A 197 -0.10 19.00 -20.38
CA ALA A 197 -1.00 19.80 -19.57
C ALA A 197 -0.46 19.90 -18.14
N PHE A 198 -0.22 21.15 -17.70
CA PHE A 198 0.33 21.42 -16.37
C PHE A 198 -0.77 21.91 -15.44
N HIS A 199 -0.79 21.42 -14.21
CA HIS A 199 -1.72 21.82 -13.15
C HIS A 199 -3.21 21.68 -13.54
N ASP A 200 -3.57 20.57 -14.18
CA ASP A 200 -4.93 20.24 -14.59
C ASP A 200 -5.52 19.13 -13.68
N ASP A 201 -5.43 17.88 -14.09
CA ASP A 201 -5.75 16.72 -13.22
C ASP A 201 -4.63 16.50 -12.19
N TYR A 202 -3.43 16.98 -12.47
CA TYR A 202 -2.19 16.81 -11.71
C TYR A 202 -1.80 18.08 -10.96
N THR A 203 -1.38 17.96 -9.71
CA THR A 203 -0.93 19.12 -8.92
C THR A 203 0.48 19.52 -9.33
N GLU A 204 0.62 20.72 -9.87
CA GLU A 204 1.89 21.39 -10.18
C GLU A 204 2.86 20.55 -11.01
N THR A 205 2.34 19.74 -11.91
CA THR A 205 3.15 18.87 -12.77
C THR A 205 2.36 18.45 -14.03
N THR A 206 2.96 17.59 -14.86
CA THR A 206 2.39 17.04 -16.08
C THR A 206 2.09 15.55 -15.98
N ALA A 207 1.30 15.02 -16.94
CA ALA A 207 1.05 13.59 -17.06
C ALA A 207 2.34 12.78 -17.25
N LEU A 208 3.35 13.34 -17.93
CA LEU A 208 4.65 12.69 -18.11
C LEU A 208 5.38 12.45 -16.79
N ASN A 209 5.40 13.46 -15.90
CA ASN A 209 6.00 13.29 -14.57
C ASN A 209 5.18 12.31 -13.73
N MET A 210 3.85 12.45 -13.71
CA MET A 210 2.97 11.59 -12.91
C MET A 210 2.95 10.13 -13.37
N ALA A 211 3.26 9.85 -14.64
CA ALA A 211 3.40 8.50 -15.15
C ALA A 211 4.45 7.65 -14.40
N CYS A 212 5.36 8.28 -13.66
CA CYS A 212 6.41 7.62 -12.88
C CYS A 212 6.22 7.75 -11.36
N SER A 213 5.09 8.29 -10.88
CA SER A 213 4.88 8.66 -9.48
C SER A 213 4.29 7.52 -8.61
N VAL A 214 4.93 6.35 -8.64
CA VAL A 214 4.58 5.19 -7.80
C VAL A 214 5.85 4.64 -7.12
N PRO A 215 6.52 5.43 -6.26
CA PRO A 215 7.78 5.02 -5.65
C PRO A 215 7.61 3.86 -4.64
N GLN A 216 6.43 3.68 -4.05
CA GLN A 216 6.13 2.58 -3.12
C GLN A 216 6.04 1.22 -3.82
N ASP A 217 5.78 1.20 -5.15
CA ASP A 217 5.60 -0.03 -5.91
C ASP A 217 6.18 0.05 -7.33
N GLY A 218 7.47 0.35 -7.42
CA GLY A 218 8.14 0.52 -8.70
C GLY A 218 8.19 -0.75 -9.55
N GLN A 219 8.23 -1.96 -8.94
CA GLN A 219 8.14 -3.22 -9.67
C GLN A 219 6.73 -3.41 -10.26
N GLY A 220 5.68 -3.13 -9.47
CA GLY A 220 4.30 -3.19 -9.97
C GLY A 220 4.05 -2.19 -11.10
N LEU A 221 4.61 -0.98 -10.99
CA LEU A 221 4.56 0.00 -12.07
C LEU A 221 5.28 -0.51 -13.33
N ALA A 222 6.46 -1.13 -13.17
CA ALA A 222 7.19 -1.73 -14.29
C ALA A 222 6.34 -2.82 -14.98
N ASN A 223 5.69 -3.68 -14.21
CA ASN A 223 4.84 -4.75 -14.74
C ASN A 223 3.66 -4.19 -15.55
N LEU A 224 3.02 -3.11 -15.09
CA LEU A 224 1.94 -2.43 -15.84
C LEU A 224 2.42 -1.86 -17.17
N TYR A 225 3.64 -1.30 -17.23
CA TYR A 225 4.20 -0.84 -18.49
C TYR A 225 4.58 -1.98 -19.45
N GLY A 226 4.77 -3.20 -18.96
CA GLY A 226 5.19 -4.36 -19.73
C GLY A 226 6.60 -4.85 -19.39
N GLY A 227 7.07 -4.52 -18.19
CA GLY A 227 8.34 -4.96 -17.62
C GLY A 227 9.36 -3.82 -17.45
N ARG A 228 10.49 -4.14 -16.85
CA ARG A 228 11.54 -3.18 -16.50
C ARG A 228 12.08 -2.38 -17.68
N ALA A 229 12.20 -3.02 -18.86
CA ALA A 229 12.66 -2.33 -20.07
C ALA A 229 11.65 -1.25 -20.52
N ALA A 230 10.36 -1.54 -20.45
CA ALA A 230 9.30 -0.60 -20.78
C ALA A 230 9.22 0.56 -19.77
N LEU A 231 9.46 0.30 -18.48
CA LEU A 231 9.60 1.38 -17.49
C LEU A 231 10.80 2.29 -17.82
N ALA A 232 11.94 1.73 -18.21
CA ALA A 232 13.10 2.52 -18.63
C ALA A 232 12.76 3.41 -19.86
N GLU A 233 12.05 2.86 -20.84
CA GLU A 233 11.58 3.61 -22.03
C GLU A 233 10.62 4.74 -21.64
N LYS A 234 9.70 4.51 -20.70
CA LYS A 234 8.81 5.56 -20.19
C LYS A 234 9.56 6.68 -19.48
N LEU A 235 10.55 6.34 -18.68
CA LEU A 235 11.45 7.32 -18.05
C LEU A 235 12.28 8.10 -19.09
N ASP A 236 12.82 7.41 -20.07
CA ASP A 236 13.56 8.06 -21.19
C ASP A 236 12.64 9.01 -21.97
N GLN A 237 11.38 8.65 -22.20
CA GLN A 237 10.39 9.55 -22.80
C GLN A 237 10.31 10.88 -22.04
N LEU A 238 10.23 10.85 -20.71
CA LEU A 238 10.19 12.09 -19.90
C LEU A 238 11.43 12.94 -20.09
N PHE A 239 12.63 12.35 -20.02
CA PHE A 239 13.89 13.09 -20.07
C PHE A 239 14.31 13.53 -21.46
N GLU A 240 13.77 12.93 -22.52
CA GLU A 240 14.13 13.20 -23.92
C GLU A 240 13.06 14.02 -24.66
N THR A 241 11.83 14.08 -24.16
CA THR A 241 10.76 14.87 -24.76
C THR A 241 10.98 16.34 -24.49
N THR A 242 11.15 17.13 -25.54
CA THR A 242 11.27 18.60 -25.47
C THR A 242 10.05 19.27 -26.05
N LEU A 243 9.46 20.21 -25.32
CA LEU A 243 8.46 21.11 -25.87
C LEU A 243 9.13 22.17 -26.76
N GLU A 244 8.71 22.21 -28.03
CA GLU A 244 9.16 23.19 -28.97
C GLU A 244 8.48 24.57 -28.81
N THR A 245 7.40 24.66 -28.03
CA THR A 245 6.60 25.89 -27.91
C THR A 245 6.13 26.18 -26.50
N ASP A 246 6.09 27.47 -26.14
CA ASP A 246 5.56 27.98 -24.85
C ASP A 246 4.03 27.87 -24.69
N THR A 247 3.32 27.16 -25.58
CA THR A 247 1.87 27.31 -25.75
C THR A 247 1.05 26.06 -25.38
N VAL A 248 1.55 25.15 -24.57
CA VAL A 248 0.86 23.89 -24.30
C VAL A 248 0.31 23.83 -22.87
N GLY A 249 -1.00 23.61 -22.76
CA GLY A 249 -1.72 23.31 -21.51
C GLY A 249 -2.26 24.54 -20.77
N ALA A 250 -3.04 24.26 -19.73
CA ALA A 250 -3.51 25.25 -18.77
C ALA A 250 -2.34 25.77 -17.90
N ASN A 251 -2.48 26.98 -17.37
CA ASN A 251 -1.53 27.58 -16.40
C ASN A 251 -0.07 27.74 -16.86
N GLN A 252 0.14 28.10 -18.11
CA GLN A 252 1.47 28.34 -18.68
C GLN A 252 2.23 29.50 -18.03
N GLY A 253 1.57 30.36 -17.29
CA GLY A 253 2.16 31.49 -16.60
C GLY A 253 2.78 31.19 -15.25
N ILE A 254 2.57 29.98 -14.71
CA ILE A 254 3.11 29.58 -13.42
C ILE A 254 4.64 29.38 -13.49
N HIS A 255 5.35 29.81 -12.43
CA HIS A 255 6.81 29.85 -12.46
C HIS A 255 7.44 28.44 -12.55
N GLU A 256 6.88 27.44 -11.90
CA GLU A 256 7.37 26.07 -11.90
C GLU A 256 7.43 25.48 -13.32
N ARG A 257 6.46 25.83 -14.16
CA ARG A 257 6.44 25.40 -15.56
C ARG A 257 7.59 26.02 -16.37
N ARG A 258 7.86 27.31 -16.15
CA ARG A 258 8.96 28.01 -16.82
C ARG A 258 10.31 27.50 -16.38
N GLU A 259 10.46 27.30 -15.08
CA GLU A 259 11.68 26.76 -14.48
C GLU A 259 11.99 25.36 -15.01
N ALA A 260 10.98 24.47 -15.09
CA ALA A 260 11.13 23.16 -15.69
C ALA A 260 11.63 23.22 -17.15
N GLN A 261 11.12 24.16 -17.95
CA GLN A 261 11.59 24.38 -19.33
C GLN A 261 13.03 24.88 -19.37
N GLU A 262 13.44 25.71 -18.42
CA GLU A 262 14.80 26.26 -18.34
C GLU A 262 15.86 25.21 -17.95
N VAL A 263 15.46 24.14 -17.23
CA VAL A 263 16.34 23.02 -16.85
C VAL A 263 16.88 22.28 -18.08
N LYS A 264 16.12 22.22 -19.17
CA LYS A 264 16.49 21.54 -20.44
C LYS A 264 16.85 20.06 -20.23
N MET A 265 16.05 19.37 -19.44
CA MET A 265 16.12 17.92 -19.21
C MET A 265 14.80 17.24 -19.64
N GLY A 266 14.37 17.49 -20.87
CA GLY A 266 13.06 17.07 -21.38
C GLY A 266 11.93 17.79 -20.62
N GLU A 267 10.95 17.03 -20.15
CA GLU A 267 9.85 17.52 -19.32
C GLU A 267 10.09 17.29 -17.81
N TYR A 268 11.30 16.89 -17.42
CA TYR A 268 11.67 16.73 -16.01
C TYR A 268 11.75 18.11 -15.32
N GLY A 269 10.88 18.33 -14.36
CA GLY A 269 10.78 19.62 -13.66
C GLY A 269 11.39 19.56 -12.25
N HIS A 270 12.71 19.66 -12.12
CA HIS A 270 13.40 19.65 -10.84
C HIS A 270 13.05 20.82 -9.92
N SER A 271 12.51 21.89 -10.49
CA SER A 271 12.05 23.07 -9.74
C SER A 271 10.86 22.78 -8.82
N ASN A 272 10.24 21.60 -8.91
CA ASN A 272 9.09 21.24 -8.09
C ASN A 272 9.11 19.76 -7.66
N GLN A 273 8.57 19.49 -6.48
CA GLN A 273 8.71 18.27 -5.72
C GLN A 273 8.14 17.01 -6.39
N PRO A 274 7.06 17.05 -7.18
CA PRO A 274 6.55 15.85 -7.88
C PRO A 274 7.57 15.13 -8.76
N SER A 275 8.63 15.83 -9.16
CA SER A 275 9.68 15.29 -10.04
C SER A 275 10.87 14.66 -9.28
N HIS A 276 11.04 14.95 -8.01
CA HIS A 276 12.30 14.70 -7.27
C HIS A 276 12.70 13.23 -7.18
N HIS A 277 11.74 12.30 -7.12
CA HIS A 277 11.99 10.86 -7.04
C HIS A 277 12.32 10.23 -8.41
N ILE A 278 11.92 10.88 -9.52
CA ILE A 278 11.92 10.26 -10.86
C ILE A 278 13.30 9.81 -11.34
N PRO A 279 14.41 10.54 -11.12
CA PRO A 279 15.74 10.08 -11.51
C PRO A 279 16.13 8.75 -10.86
N TYR A 280 15.56 8.44 -9.69
CA TYR A 280 15.83 7.21 -8.96
C TYR A 280 14.90 6.06 -9.35
N MET A 281 13.79 6.30 -10.06
CA MET A 281 12.88 5.26 -10.56
C MET A 281 13.54 4.32 -11.57
N TYR A 282 14.62 4.74 -12.22
CA TYR A 282 15.42 3.84 -13.07
C TYR A 282 16.02 2.65 -12.33
N LEU A 283 16.15 2.72 -11.00
CA LEU A 283 16.59 1.58 -10.19
C LEU A 283 15.62 0.41 -10.27
N TYR A 284 14.31 0.68 -10.27
CA TYR A 284 13.28 -0.34 -10.50
C TYR A 284 13.28 -0.89 -11.93
N ALA A 285 13.77 -0.10 -12.88
CA ALA A 285 13.98 -0.55 -14.24
C ALA A 285 15.27 -1.39 -14.43
N GLY A 286 16.03 -1.63 -13.34
CA GLY A 286 17.33 -2.32 -13.40
C GLY A 286 18.42 -1.50 -14.11
N ARG A 287 18.30 -0.17 -14.12
CA ARG A 287 19.19 0.76 -14.80
C ARG A 287 19.84 1.76 -13.84
N PRO A 288 20.65 1.28 -12.86
CA PRO A 288 21.36 2.17 -11.94
C PRO A 288 22.30 3.16 -12.65
N ASP A 289 22.82 2.79 -13.81
CA ASP A 289 23.61 3.66 -14.67
C ASP A 289 22.84 4.91 -15.09
N ARG A 290 21.56 4.78 -15.46
CA ARG A 290 20.71 5.93 -15.82
C ARG A 290 20.40 6.80 -14.60
N THR A 291 20.13 6.21 -13.43
CA THR A 291 20.02 6.98 -12.18
C THR A 291 21.27 7.82 -11.94
N GLN A 292 22.47 7.20 -12.00
CA GLN A 292 23.74 7.88 -11.77
C GLN A 292 23.95 9.04 -12.75
N GLU A 293 23.66 8.83 -14.03
CA GLU A 293 23.71 9.86 -15.08
C GLU A 293 22.79 11.03 -14.79
N LYS A 294 21.49 10.75 -14.55
CA LYS A 294 20.48 11.80 -14.36
C LYS A 294 20.69 12.58 -13.06
N VAL A 295 20.98 11.90 -11.95
CA VAL A 295 21.30 12.55 -10.67
C VAL A 295 22.51 13.48 -10.80
N ARG A 296 23.60 13.03 -11.45
CA ARG A 296 24.78 13.87 -11.68
C ARG A 296 24.49 15.03 -12.64
N GLN A 297 23.57 14.86 -13.59
CA GLN A 297 23.12 15.93 -14.46
C GLN A 297 22.33 16.98 -13.66
N VAL A 298 21.37 16.57 -12.81
CA VAL A 298 20.60 17.46 -11.93
C VAL A 298 21.53 18.24 -11.00
N LEU A 299 22.43 17.56 -10.29
CA LEU A 299 23.39 18.21 -9.38
C LEU A 299 24.25 19.28 -10.07
N ARG A 300 24.58 19.08 -11.35
CA ARG A 300 25.39 20.03 -12.12
C ARG A 300 24.57 21.18 -12.71
N GLN A 301 23.33 20.93 -13.15
CA GLN A 301 22.53 21.93 -13.89
C GLN A 301 21.61 22.72 -12.97
N CYS A 302 21.04 22.09 -11.93
CA CYS A 302 20.01 22.70 -11.11
C CYS A 302 20.55 23.30 -9.81
N TYR A 303 21.81 22.99 -9.43
CA TYR A 303 22.48 23.50 -8.23
C TYR A 303 23.76 24.22 -8.62
N VAL A 304 23.66 25.53 -8.82
CA VAL A 304 24.76 26.35 -9.39
C VAL A 304 25.51 27.17 -8.32
N GLY A 305 25.16 27.02 -7.07
CA GLY A 305 25.80 27.71 -5.96
C GLY A 305 25.60 29.22 -6.00
N SER A 306 26.56 29.97 -5.45
CA SER A 306 26.45 31.41 -5.26
C SER A 306 26.58 32.26 -6.56
N ARG A 307 26.74 31.63 -7.72
CA ARG A 307 27.01 32.36 -8.96
C ARG A 307 25.85 33.19 -9.50
N ILE A 308 24.62 32.82 -9.20
CA ILE A 308 23.40 33.50 -9.64
C ILE A 308 22.54 34.01 -8.46
N GLY A 309 23.09 34.06 -7.27
CA GLY A 309 22.38 34.56 -6.09
C GLY A 309 21.33 33.63 -5.47
N GLN A 310 20.89 32.62 -6.23
CA GLN A 310 20.02 31.53 -5.75
C GLN A 310 20.76 30.22 -5.99
N GLY A 311 20.85 29.37 -4.96
CA GLY A 311 21.69 28.17 -4.99
C GLY A 311 21.15 27.04 -5.84
N TYR A 312 19.87 27.03 -6.13
CA TYR A 312 19.11 26.00 -6.82
C TYR A 312 17.99 26.61 -7.68
N ILE A 313 17.40 25.81 -8.55
CA ILE A 313 16.23 26.20 -9.33
C ILE A 313 14.95 26.00 -8.52
N GLY A 314 13.98 26.93 -8.64
CA GLY A 314 12.70 26.88 -7.91
C GLY A 314 12.79 27.37 -6.47
N ASP A 315 11.72 27.13 -5.71
CA ASP A 315 11.63 27.45 -4.30
C ASP A 315 12.33 26.39 -3.44
N GLU A 316 12.73 26.75 -2.21
CA GLU A 316 13.51 25.86 -1.35
C GLU A 316 12.61 24.85 -0.60
N ASP A 317 11.41 25.27 -0.24
CA ASP A 317 10.33 24.48 0.34
C ASP A 317 10.68 23.74 1.63
N ASN A 318 11.01 24.54 2.67
CA ASN A 318 11.22 24.08 4.04
C ASN A 318 12.30 23.00 4.22
N GLY A 319 13.36 23.06 3.43
CA GLY A 319 14.50 22.16 3.51
C GLY A 319 14.50 21.06 2.46
N GLU A 320 13.46 20.95 1.60
CA GLU A 320 13.33 19.87 0.63
C GLU A 320 14.44 19.93 -0.43
N MET A 321 14.66 21.07 -1.07
CA MET A 321 15.71 21.22 -2.07
C MET A 321 17.10 21.04 -1.51
N SER A 322 17.34 21.54 -0.30
CA SER A 322 18.62 21.38 0.41
C SER A 322 18.87 19.92 0.78
N ALA A 323 17.85 19.22 1.31
CA ALA A 323 17.94 17.80 1.68
C ALA A 323 18.15 16.92 0.44
N TRP A 324 17.45 17.20 -0.67
CA TRP A 324 17.66 16.51 -1.93
C TRP A 324 19.12 16.63 -2.41
N PHE A 325 19.67 17.87 -2.39
CA PHE A 325 21.06 18.09 -2.74
C PHE A 325 22.02 17.30 -1.85
N ILE A 326 21.84 17.37 -0.52
CA ILE A 326 22.74 16.71 0.44
C ILE A 326 22.71 15.19 0.23
N PHE A 327 21.53 14.57 0.19
CA PHE A 327 21.40 13.14 -0.04
C PHE A 327 22.01 12.72 -1.38
N SER A 328 21.63 13.40 -2.47
CA SER A 328 22.12 13.06 -3.79
C SER A 328 23.63 13.27 -3.92
N ALA A 329 24.19 14.32 -3.29
CA ALA A 329 25.64 14.55 -3.23
C ALA A 329 26.38 13.49 -2.40
N MET A 330 25.73 12.91 -1.38
CA MET A 330 26.23 11.75 -0.61
C MET A 330 26.14 10.43 -1.40
N GLY A 331 25.35 10.40 -2.46
CA GLY A 331 25.07 9.19 -3.23
C GLY A 331 23.90 8.38 -2.72
N PHE A 332 22.98 9.00 -1.99
CA PHE A 332 21.74 8.41 -1.45
C PHE A 332 20.49 9.11 -1.95
N TYR A 333 19.33 8.50 -1.71
CA TYR A 333 18.02 9.12 -1.78
C TYR A 333 16.97 8.24 -1.07
N PRO A 334 16.01 8.82 -0.31
CA PRO A 334 14.92 8.07 0.31
C PRO A 334 13.77 7.88 -0.69
N LEU A 335 13.94 7.02 -1.69
CA LEU A 335 13.01 6.85 -2.82
C LEU A 335 11.62 6.42 -2.40
N ASN A 336 11.55 5.37 -1.61
CA ASN A 336 10.30 4.78 -1.10
C ASN A 336 10.08 5.26 0.33
N MET A 337 9.48 6.44 0.47
CA MET A 337 9.16 6.99 1.78
C MET A 337 8.15 6.12 2.53
N GLY A 338 8.36 5.98 3.83
CA GLY A 338 7.55 5.13 4.69
C GLY A 338 8.05 3.68 4.80
N ASN A 339 9.19 3.33 4.17
CA ASN A 339 9.80 2.00 4.30
C ASN A 339 11.19 1.99 4.97
N GLY A 340 11.74 3.16 5.31
CA GLY A 340 13.05 3.30 5.97
C GLY A 340 14.25 3.00 5.07
N GLU A 341 14.09 2.88 3.76
CA GLU A 341 15.15 2.59 2.80
C GLU A 341 15.84 3.85 2.28
N LEU A 342 17.13 3.71 1.97
CA LEU A 342 17.91 4.65 1.18
C LEU A 342 18.37 3.94 -0.09
N VAL A 343 18.16 4.54 -1.26
CA VAL A 343 18.67 4.01 -2.52
C VAL A 343 19.97 4.68 -2.90
N PHE A 344 20.82 4.01 -3.67
CA PHE A 344 22.10 4.54 -4.09
C PHE A 344 22.03 5.23 -5.46
N GLY A 345 22.65 6.42 -5.52
CA GLY A 345 22.88 7.16 -6.75
C GLY A 345 24.36 7.22 -7.12
N SER A 346 24.88 8.44 -7.31
CA SER A 346 26.30 8.69 -7.64
C SER A 346 26.82 9.84 -6.78
N PRO A 347 27.75 9.57 -5.85
CA PRO A 347 28.28 10.62 -4.97
C PRO A 347 28.97 11.76 -5.76
N LEU A 348 28.78 13.00 -5.29
CA LEU A 348 29.32 14.19 -5.95
C LEU A 348 30.78 14.48 -5.56
N PHE A 349 31.16 14.17 -4.33
CA PHE A 349 32.46 14.47 -3.75
C PHE A 349 33.33 13.23 -3.62
N LYS A 350 34.67 13.44 -3.55
CA LYS A 350 35.62 12.35 -3.35
C LYS A 350 35.57 11.75 -1.94
N LYS A 351 35.16 12.56 -0.97
CA LYS A 351 34.97 12.14 0.41
C LYS A 351 33.95 13.05 1.08
N ILE A 352 33.04 12.43 1.83
CA ILE A 352 32.10 13.08 2.73
C ILE A 352 32.18 12.37 4.07
N THR A 353 32.17 13.11 5.17
CA THR A 353 32.10 12.56 6.52
C THR A 353 30.92 13.18 7.24
N LEU A 354 29.99 12.34 7.68
CA LEU A 354 28.92 12.72 8.59
C LEU A 354 29.30 12.28 10.01
N HIS A 355 29.52 13.24 10.91
CA HIS A 355 29.71 12.98 12.33
C HIS A 355 28.35 12.70 12.96
N HIS A 356 28.03 11.43 13.11
CA HIS A 356 26.71 11.02 13.60
C HIS A 356 26.59 11.17 15.11
N GLU A 357 25.40 11.47 15.60
CA GLU A 357 25.13 11.70 17.04
C GLU A 357 25.45 10.49 17.94
N ASN A 358 25.62 9.29 17.38
CA ASN A 358 26.06 8.07 18.08
C ASN A 358 27.56 8.08 18.43
N GLY A 359 28.32 9.09 17.96
CA GLY A 359 29.75 9.24 18.25
C GLY A 359 30.68 8.54 17.25
N HIS A 360 30.15 7.96 16.18
CA HIS A 360 30.90 7.35 15.08
C HIS A 360 30.59 8.06 13.76
N ASP A 361 31.46 7.91 12.79
CA ASP A 361 31.38 8.59 11.50
C ASP A 361 30.76 7.69 10.41
N LEU A 362 29.81 8.26 9.63
CA LEU A 362 29.46 7.73 8.34
C LEU A 362 30.34 8.38 7.27
N ILE A 363 31.19 7.58 6.64
CA ILE A 363 32.18 8.05 5.69
C ILE A 363 31.83 7.52 4.29
N ILE A 364 31.61 8.42 3.35
CA ILE A 364 31.43 8.11 1.93
C ILE A 364 32.74 8.44 1.21
N GLU A 365 33.37 7.43 0.60
CA GLU A 365 34.60 7.58 -0.16
C GLU A 365 34.38 7.22 -1.63
N ALA A 366 34.76 8.12 -2.51
CA ALA A 366 34.70 7.97 -3.96
C ALA A 366 35.98 8.58 -4.57
N PRO A 367 37.19 8.04 -4.31
CA PRO A 367 38.48 8.69 -4.62
C PRO A 367 38.65 8.97 -6.12
N ASN A 368 38.11 8.10 -6.99
CA ASN A 368 38.18 8.23 -8.44
C ASN A 368 37.06 9.11 -9.03
N ASN A 369 36.18 9.67 -8.19
CA ASN A 369 35.09 10.53 -8.65
C ASN A 369 35.62 11.77 -9.37
N SER A 370 34.99 12.10 -10.48
CA SER A 370 35.31 13.30 -11.30
C SER A 370 34.09 13.76 -12.10
N SER A 371 34.28 14.75 -12.96
CA SER A 371 33.23 15.18 -13.91
C SER A 371 32.91 14.12 -14.98
N THR A 372 33.79 13.15 -15.20
CA THR A 372 33.63 12.05 -16.17
C THR A 372 33.42 10.71 -15.51
N ASN A 373 34.07 10.44 -14.38
CA ASN A 373 33.89 9.20 -13.61
C ASN A 373 32.66 9.35 -12.70
N ILE A 374 31.48 9.18 -13.28
CA ILE A 374 30.19 9.37 -12.63
C ILE A 374 29.45 8.07 -12.35
N TYR A 375 29.90 6.96 -12.96
CA TYR A 375 29.28 5.66 -12.82
C TYR A 375 29.91 4.85 -11.69
N VAL A 376 29.08 4.11 -10.97
CA VAL A 376 29.50 3.20 -9.89
C VAL A 376 29.86 1.86 -10.53
N GLY A 377 31.11 1.47 -10.46
CA GLY A 377 31.60 0.15 -10.88
C GLY A 377 31.51 -0.89 -9.76
N GLY A 378 31.50 -0.44 -8.50
CA GLY A 378 31.39 -1.28 -7.31
C GLY A 378 31.14 -0.46 -6.06
N LEU A 379 30.55 -1.09 -5.05
CA LEU A 379 30.35 -0.55 -3.71
C LEU A 379 30.82 -1.55 -2.67
N THR A 380 31.50 -1.07 -1.64
CA THR A 380 31.75 -1.87 -0.42
C THR A 380 31.27 -1.12 0.82
N ILE A 381 30.81 -1.88 1.83
CA ILE A 381 30.48 -1.38 3.16
C ILE A 381 31.49 -1.97 4.15
N ASN A 382 32.31 -1.12 4.76
CA ASN A 382 33.43 -1.55 5.62
C ASN A 382 34.31 -2.64 4.94
N GLY A 383 34.57 -2.48 3.64
CA GLY A 383 35.39 -3.40 2.83
C GLY A 383 34.63 -4.64 2.31
N THR A 384 33.38 -4.88 2.72
CA THR A 384 32.57 -6.00 2.22
C THR A 384 31.84 -5.59 0.94
N PRO A 385 31.94 -6.33 -0.18
CA PRO A 385 31.21 -6.03 -1.41
C PRO A 385 29.68 -5.98 -1.20
N TYR A 386 29.04 -5.02 -1.85
CA TYR A 386 27.61 -4.79 -1.77
C TYR A 386 27.04 -4.51 -3.17
N SER A 387 26.14 -5.36 -3.65
CA SER A 387 25.61 -5.26 -5.02
C SER A 387 24.25 -4.56 -5.09
N LYS A 388 23.46 -4.58 -3.99
CA LYS A 388 22.13 -4.00 -3.98
C LYS A 388 22.15 -2.48 -4.19
N THR A 389 21.13 -1.98 -4.85
CA THR A 389 20.97 -0.54 -5.11
C THR A 389 20.24 0.20 -3.99
N SER A 390 19.93 -0.48 -2.89
CA SER A 390 19.30 0.11 -1.70
C SER A 390 19.82 -0.51 -0.40
N ILE A 391 19.60 0.19 0.72
CA ILE A 391 19.95 -0.26 2.06
C ILE A 391 18.96 0.31 3.07
N LYS A 392 18.55 -0.44 4.09
CA LYS A 392 17.79 0.12 5.21
C LYS A 392 18.67 1.09 5.99
N GLN A 393 18.13 2.26 6.33
CA GLN A 393 18.91 3.24 7.12
C GLN A 393 19.34 2.65 8.47
N THR A 394 18.49 1.82 9.10
CA THR A 394 18.80 1.15 10.34
C THR A 394 20.04 0.25 10.25
N ASP A 395 20.30 -0.37 9.10
CA ASP A 395 21.52 -1.18 8.89
C ASP A 395 22.80 -0.33 8.98
N LEU A 396 22.72 0.96 8.61
CA LEU A 396 23.82 1.90 8.76
C LEU A 396 23.90 2.44 10.20
N THR A 397 22.77 2.91 10.74
CA THR A 397 22.74 3.56 12.06
C THR A 397 22.99 2.59 13.20
N ASP A 398 22.62 1.32 13.07
CA ASP A 398 22.96 0.28 14.06
C ASP A 398 24.46 0.00 14.10
N ARG A 399 25.13 -0.01 12.95
CA ARG A 399 26.61 -0.13 12.89
C ARG A 399 27.28 1.09 13.52
N LEU A 400 26.75 2.30 13.29
CA LEU A 400 27.23 3.55 13.85
C LEU A 400 27.09 3.64 15.38
N LYS A 401 26.41 2.71 16.03
CA LYS A 401 26.41 2.59 17.50
C LYS A 401 27.72 2.03 18.06
N THR A 402 28.53 1.37 17.26
CA THR A 402 29.70 0.62 17.71
C THR A 402 30.96 0.87 16.90
N GLN A 403 30.87 1.39 15.67
CA GLN A 403 32.01 1.62 14.79
C GLN A 403 31.67 2.63 13.69
N ASP A 404 32.69 3.18 13.07
CA ASP A 404 32.53 3.96 11.86
C ASP A 404 32.03 3.08 10.70
N VAL A 405 31.22 3.68 9.83
CA VAL A 405 30.72 3.02 8.62
C VAL A 405 31.32 3.70 7.40
N VAL A 406 32.05 2.93 6.61
CA VAL A 406 32.69 3.40 5.38
C VAL A 406 31.98 2.80 4.18
N LEU A 407 31.39 3.65 3.36
CA LEU A 407 30.84 3.32 2.03
C LEU A 407 31.89 3.73 0.99
N HIS A 408 32.51 2.75 0.36
CA HIS A 408 33.52 3.02 -0.67
C HIS A 408 32.96 2.72 -2.05
N PHE A 409 32.82 3.77 -2.86
CA PHE A 409 32.36 3.72 -4.24
C PHE A 409 33.57 3.67 -5.19
N ASP A 410 33.65 2.62 -6.00
CA ASP A 410 34.60 2.55 -7.11
C ASP A 410 33.99 3.23 -8.33
N MET A 411 34.48 4.45 -8.67
CA MET A 411 33.91 5.31 -9.71
C MET A 411 34.62 5.13 -11.04
N GLN A 412 33.85 5.06 -12.14
CA GLN A 412 34.36 4.85 -13.49
C GLN A 412 33.67 5.73 -14.53
N ALA A 413 34.26 5.84 -15.74
CA ALA A 413 33.81 6.76 -16.79
C ALA A 413 32.70 6.18 -17.69
N THR A 414 32.48 4.88 -17.64
CA THR A 414 31.48 4.16 -18.46
C THR A 414 30.56 3.35 -17.56
N PRO A 415 29.31 3.13 -17.97
CA PRO A 415 28.39 2.27 -17.23
C PRO A 415 29.00 0.89 -16.92
N GLY A 416 28.82 0.38 -15.70
CA GLY A 416 29.21 -0.94 -15.25
C GLY A 416 28.00 -1.84 -14.99
N ALA A 417 28.26 -3.05 -14.50
CA ALA A 417 27.21 -4.02 -14.17
C ALA A 417 26.75 -3.97 -12.70
N TRP A 418 27.29 -3.08 -11.88
CA TRP A 418 26.91 -2.96 -10.48
C TRP A 418 25.43 -2.58 -10.34
N GLY A 419 24.70 -3.32 -9.48
CA GLY A 419 23.29 -3.07 -9.20
C GLY A 419 22.33 -3.48 -10.33
N MET A 420 22.80 -4.18 -11.37
CA MET A 420 21.96 -4.66 -12.48
C MET A 420 21.41 -6.07 -12.27
N GLY A 421 21.73 -6.73 -11.16
CA GLY A 421 21.19 -8.05 -10.82
C GLY A 421 19.67 -8.00 -10.60
N GLU A 422 19.00 -9.10 -10.87
CA GLU A 422 17.54 -9.22 -10.74
C GLU A 422 17.08 -8.86 -9.32
N ASN A 423 17.86 -9.23 -8.30
CA ASN A 423 17.56 -9.02 -6.88
C ASN A 423 18.27 -7.79 -6.29
N ASP A 424 18.92 -6.97 -7.12
CA ASP A 424 19.66 -5.78 -6.67
C ASP A 424 18.80 -4.50 -6.64
N VAL A 425 17.54 -4.57 -7.12
CA VAL A 425 16.59 -3.45 -7.16
C VAL A 425 16.08 -3.10 -5.76
N PRO A 426 15.59 -1.86 -5.55
CA PRO A 426 14.97 -1.46 -4.30
C PRO A 426 13.74 -2.29 -3.95
N ASP A 427 13.32 -2.25 -2.68
CA ASP A 427 12.11 -2.92 -2.22
C ASP A 427 10.85 -2.31 -2.87
N SER A 428 9.84 -3.15 -3.13
CA SER A 428 8.58 -2.81 -3.79
C SER A 428 7.44 -3.60 -3.16
N LEU A 429 6.21 -3.07 -3.16
CA LEU A 429 5.04 -3.81 -2.67
C LEU A 429 4.78 -5.08 -3.48
N THR A 430 4.84 -4.95 -4.82
CA THR A 430 4.75 -6.07 -5.75
C THR A 430 6.07 -6.82 -5.82
N LYS A 431 5.99 -8.14 -5.82
CA LYS A 431 7.12 -9.05 -6.03
C LYS A 431 6.88 -9.86 -7.32
N GLY A 432 7.94 -10.11 -8.07
CA GLY A 432 7.84 -10.86 -9.33
C GLY A 432 7.25 -10.05 -10.49
N ASP A 433 6.74 -10.75 -11.49
CA ASP A 433 6.37 -10.19 -12.79
C ASP A 433 4.85 -10.00 -12.96
N GLU A 434 4.05 -10.35 -11.97
CA GLU A 434 2.60 -10.17 -12.01
C GLU A 434 2.21 -8.70 -11.82
N THR A 435 1.16 -8.26 -12.49
CA THR A 435 0.58 -6.93 -12.26
C THR A 435 -0.09 -6.90 -10.90
N PRO A 436 -0.03 -5.78 -10.16
CA PRO A 436 -0.71 -5.68 -8.88
C PRO A 436 -2.22 -5.87 -9.02
N ASP A 437 -2.80 -6.63 -8.10
CA ASP A 437 -4.24 -6.87 -8.02
C ASP A 437 -4.75 -6.51 -6.61
N PRO A 438 -5.19 -5.25 -6.40
CA PRO A 438 -5.71 -4.80 -5.11
C PRO A 438 -7.04 -5.49 -4.78
N LEU A 439 -7.33 -5.58 -3.48
CA LEU A 439 -8.64 -5.94 -2.99
C LEU A 439 -9.68 -4.95 -3.52
N ARG A 440 -10.79 -5.48 -4.04
CA ARG A 440 -11.92 -4.70 -4.54
C ARG A 440 -13.18 -5.10 -3.79
N ASP A 441 -14.05 -4.15 -3.55
CA ASP A 441 -15.38 -4.42 -3.06
C ASP A 441 -16.15 -5.28 -4.09
N ARG A 442 -16.74 -6.36 -3.60
CA ARG A 442 -17.56 -7.30 -4.39
C ARG A 442 -19.05 -7.07 -4.15
N THR A 443 -19.44 -6.18 -3.26
CA THR A 443 -20.83 -5.80 -3.11
C THR A 443 -21.33 -5.01 -4.32
N ASN A 444 -22.64 -4.99 -4.50
CA ASN A 444 -23.26 -4.34 -5.63
C ASN A 444 -24.35 -3.38 -5.18
N SER A 445 -24.20 -2.10 -5.46
CA SER A 445 -25.16 -1.04 -5.13
C SER A 445 -26.56 -1.26 -5.76
N ALA A 446 -26.64 -2.07 -6.81
CA ALA A 446 -27.89 -2.48 -7.44
C ALA A 446 -28.58 -3.68 -6.74
N ALA A 447 -27.97 -4.25 -5.69
CA ALA A 447 -28.53 -5.38 -4.97
C ALA A 447 -29.99 -5.15 -4.55
N VAL A 448 -30.80 -6.19 -4.67
CA VAL A 448 -32.24 -6.13 -4.32
C VAL A 448 -32.37 -6.40 -2.82
N VAL A 449 -33.22 -5.62 -2.12
CA VAL A 449 -33.56 -5.95 -0.74
C VAL A 449 -34.55 -7.12 -0.75
N ALA A 450 -34.11 -8.28 -0.29
CA ALA A 450 -34.89 -9.49 -0.19
C ALA A 450 -35.76 -9.48 1.09
N LYS A 451 -36.81 -10.32 1.13
CA LYS A 451 -37.61 -10.53 2.36
C LYS A 451 -37.11 -11.71 3.20
N GLU A 452 -36.39 -12.63 2.58
CA GLU A 452 -35.82 -13.83 3.18
C GLU A 452 -34.49 -14.14 2.52
N VAL A 453 -33.65 -14.96 3.16
CA VAL A 453 -32.43 -15.47 2.53
C VAL A 453 -32.86 -16.26 1.28
N PRO A 454 -32.45 -15.83 0.07
CA PRO A 454 -32.93 -16.46 -1.13
C PRO A 454 -32.34 -17.87 -1.25
N THR A 455 -33.19 -18.88 -1.19
CA THR A 455 -32.84 -20.27 -1.51
C THR A 455 -32.89 -20.55 -3.02
N THR A 456 -33.54 -19.68 -3.77
CA THR A 456 -33.57 -19.69 -5.26
C THR A 456 -32.82 -18.45 -5.75
N LEU A 457 -31.84 -18.68 -6.60
CA LEU A 457 -30.95 -17.65 -7.14
C LEU A 457 -31.74 -16.65 -8.00
N SER A 458 -31.69 -15.39 -7.60
CA SER A 458 -32.06 -14.27 -8.48
C SER A 458 -30.92 -14.01 -9.48
N SER A 459 -31.23 -13.36 -10.59
CA SER A 459 -30.23 -12.94 -11.58
C SER A 459 -29.31 -11.79 -11.10
N GLY A 460 -29.40 -11.39 -9.84
CA GLY A 460 -28.65 -10.28 -9.23
C GLY A 460 -28.39 -10.52 -7.74
N ASP A 461 -27.50 -9.74 -7.19
CA ASP A 461 -27.17 -9.75 -5.76
C ASP A 461 -28.35 -9.32 -4.89
N SER A 462 -28.36 -9.74 -3.63
CA SER A 462 -29.37 -9.31 -2.67
C SER A 462 -28.79 -9.07 -1.27
N ILE A 463 -29.41 -8.15 -0.54
CA ILE A 463 -29.15 -7.87 0.88
C ILE A 463 -30.44 -8.06 1.67
N TYR A 464 -30.34 -8.57 2.89
CA TYR A 464 -31.50 -8.83 3.77
C TYR A 464 -31.15 -8.67 5.23
N CYS A 465 -32.05 -8.05 5.96
CA CYS A 465 -32.08 -8.04 7.43
C CYS A 465 -33.54 -7.95 7.87
N ALA A 466 -33.98 -8.80 8.80
CA ALA A 466 -35.39 -8.88 9.20
C ALA A 466 -35.94 -7.54 9.73
N ASP A 467 -35.16 -6.89 10.59
CA ASP A 467 -35.48 -5.61 11.22
C ASP A 467 -34.48 -4.51 10.80
N GLY A 468 -34.14 -4.48 9.51
CA GLY A 468 -33.23 -3.50 8.91
C GLY A 468 -33.96 -2.41 8.12
N GLU A 469 -33.55 -1.15 8.31
CA GLU A 469 -34.02 0.01 7.58
C GLU A 469 -32.91 0.59 6.71
N ASN A 470 -33.27 1.02 5.49
CA ASN A 470 -32.32 1.65 4.55
C ASN A 470 -31.11 0.80 4.17
N LEU A 471 -31.26 -0.51 4.06
CA LEU A 471 -30.16 -1.46 3.82
C LEU A 471 -29.31 -1.13 2.59
N LYS A 472 -29.87 -0.46 1.58
CA LYS A 472 -29.12 -0.03 0.38
C LYS A 472 -28.04 1.01 0.67
N ASN A 473 -28.15 1.73 1.77
CA ASN A 473 -27.12 2.67 2.20
C ASN A 473 -25.85 1.99 2.67
N LEU A 474 -25.87 0.67 2.86
CA LEU A 474 -24.67 -0.15 3.15
C LEU A 474 -23.85 -0.46 1.90
N LEU A 475 -24.33 -0.10 0.70
CA LEU A 475 -23.78 -0.53 -0.58
C LEU A 475 -23.66 0.65 -1.58
N ASP A 476 -23.84 1.90 -1.14
CA ASP A 476 -23.94 3.06 -2.05
C ASP A 476 -22.61 3.82 -2.21
N ASN A 477 -21.53 3.28 -1.65
CA ASN A 477 -20.19 3.87 -1.67
C ASN A 477 -20.16 5.30 -1.10
N ASN A 478 -20.87 5.52 0.01
CA ASN A 478 -20.99 6.83 0.62
C ASN A 478 -21.08 6.74 2.16
N SER A 479 -20.00 6.99 2.84
CA SER A 479 -19.93 6.95 4.31
C SER A 479 -20.92 7.85 5.03
N LYS A 480 -21.55 8.83 4.34
CA LYS A 480 -22.49 9.81 4.93
C LYS A 480 -23.93 9.32 5.00
N THR A 481 -24.27 8.25 4.30
CA THR A 481 -25.54 7.54 4.41
C THR A 481 -25.41 6.45 5.46
N SER A 482 -26.54 5.90 5.94
CA SER A 482 -26.49 4.80 6.90
C SER A 482 -27.74 3.94 6.86
N ALA A 483 -27.59 2.68 7.24
CA ALA A 483 -28.66 1.77 7.59
C ALA A 483 -28.81 1.68 9.11
N THR A 484 -30.02 1.30 9.53
CA THR A 484 -30.35 1.02 10.93
C THR A 484 -30.77 -0.44 11.06
N LEU A 485 -30.15 -1.16 11.98
CA LEU A 485 -30.46 -2.55 12.31
C LEU A 485 -31.00 -2.59 13.75
N LYS A 486 -32.16 -3.22 13.95
CA LYS A 486 -32.86 -3.25 15.25
C LYS A 486 -32.82 -4.68 15.83
N PRO A 487 -31.84 -4.97 16.73
CA PRO A 487 -31.73 -6.29 17.34
C PRO A 487 -33.00 -6.69 18.06
N THR A 488 -33.36 -7.98 17.95
CA THR A 488 -34.44 -8.60 18.71
C THR A 488 -33.83 -9.73 19.54
N ASP A 489 -34.18 -9.77 20.82
CA ASP A 489 -33.61 -10.76 21.79
C ASP A 489 -32.07 -10.75 21.85
N GLY A 490 -31.47 -9.56 21.76
CA GLY A 490 -30.03 -9.36 21.93
C GLY A 490 -29.17 -9.63 20.70
N SER A 491 -29.76 -9.91 19.53
CA SER A 491 -29.00 -10.19 18.31
C SER A 491 -29.72 -9.81 17.05
N ILE A 492 -28.98 -9.64 15.94
CA ILE A 492 -29.51 -9.40 14.61
C ILE A 492 -28.55 -9.95 13.56
N SER A 493 -29.09 -10.49 12.45
CA SER A 493 -28.32 -11.02 11.34
C SER A 493 -28.55 -10.21 10.07
N LEU A 494 -27.45 -9.78 9.44
CA LEU A 494 -27.43 -9.16 8.13
C LEU A 494 -26.91 -10.17 7.10
N TYR A 495 -27.63 -10.39 6.03
CA TYR A 495 -27.29 -11.33 4.98
C TYR A 495 -26.98 -10.62 3.67
N TYR A 496 -25.94 -11.10 2.99
CA TYR A 496 -25.64 -10.72 1.61
C TYR A 496 -25.56 -11.98 0.74
N THR A 497 -26.16 -11.94 -0.45
CA THR A 497 -26.12 -13.08 -1.39
C THR A 497 -25.56 -12.60 -2.72
N PHE A 498 -24.45 -13.18 -3.13
CA PHE A 498 -23.86 -12.94 -4.43
C PHE A 498 -24.62 -13.68 -5.54
N ALA A 499 -24.91 -13.03 -6.66
CA ALA A 499 -25.45 -13.67 -7.88
C ALA A 499 -24.48 -14.73 -8.42
N LYS A 500 -23.19 -14.41 -8.41
CA LYS A 500 -22.07 -15.33 -8.65
C LYS A 500 -21.22 -15.43 -7.41
N PRO A 501 -20.80 -16.63 -6.98
CA PRO A 501 -19.95 -16.77 -5.81
C PRO A 501 -18.69 -15.87 -5.90
N GLN A 502 -18.28 -15.30 -4.78
CA GLN A 502 -17.10 -14.44 -4.64
C GLN A 502 -16.23 -14.90 -3.47
N ALA A 503 -14.95 -14.65 -3.54
CA ALA A 503 -14.09 -14.74 -2.36
C ALA A 503 -14.35 -13.55 -1.43
N VAL A 504 -14.12 -13.73 -0.15
CA VAL A 504 -14.22 -12.67 0.88
C VAL A 504 -12.99 -12.80 1.78
N SER A 505 -11.90 -12.15 1.38
CA SER A 505 -10.63 -12.19 2.10
C SER A 505 -10.56 -11.15 3.22
N LEU A 506 -11.33 -10.08 3.06
CA LEU A 506 -11.42 -8.96 3.98
C LEU A 506 -12.82 -8.34 3.86
N TYR A 507 -13.30 -7.73 4.93
CA TYR A 507 -14.50 -6.88 4.88
C TYR A 507 -14.26 -5.59 5.65
N THR A 508 -15.03 -4.56 5.34
CA THR A 508 -15.02 -3.31 6.09
C THR A 508 -16.39 -3.00 6.66
N LEU A 509 -16.39 -2.36 7.81
CA LEU A 509 -17.58 -1.76 8.40
C LEU A 509 -17.30 -0.27 8.63
N THR A 510 -18.22 0.59 8.20
CA THR A 510 -18.14 2.04 8.41
C THR A 510 -19.12 2.45 9.50
N SER A 511 -18.64 3.12 10.54
CA SER A 511 -19.51 3.70 11.57
C SER A 511 -20.35 4.85 11.01
N ALA A 512 -21.61 4.94 11.43
CA ALA A 512 -22.53 5.93 10.91
C ALA A 512 -22.19 7.38 11.32
N SER A 513 -22.71 8.36 10.59
CA SER A 513 -22.59 9.78 10.91
C SER A 513 -23.25 10.17 12.23
N GLY A 514 -24.25 9.41 12.66
CA GLY A 514 -25.00 9.64 13.92
C GLY A 514 -24.23 9.29 15.19
N GLY A 515 -23.15 8.52 15.11
CA GLY A 515 -22.31 8.21 16.24
C GLY A 515 -21.58 6.89 16.14
N LYS A 516 -20.35 6.90 16.59
CA LYS A 516 -19.47 5.72 16.69
C LYS A 516 -20.01 4.68 17.69
N ASP A 517 -20.76 5.12 18.70
CA ASP A 517 -21.23 4.25 19.79
C ASP A 517 -22.39 3.35 19.36
N SER A 518 -23.01 3.63 18.20
CA SER A 518 -24.02 2.78 17.56
C SER A 518 -23.42 1.76 16.59
N ALA A 519 -22.10 1.73 16.39
CA ALA A 519 -21.46 0.70 15.59
C ALA A 519 -21.40 -0.66 16.35
N PRO A 520 -21.34 -1.80 15.65
CA PRO A 520 -21.30 -3.10 16.27
C PRO A 520 -19.99 -3.30 17.05
N LYS A 521 -20.08 -3.98 18.20
CA LYS A 521 -18.94 -4.29 19.07
C LYS A 521 -18.58 -5.76 19.05
N ASP A 522 -19.60 -6.61 19.05
CA ASP A 522 -19.47 -8.05 19.09
C ASP A 522 -20.21 -8.62 17.88
N PHE A 523 -19.48 -9.28 16.99
CA PHE A 523 -20.05 -9.78 15.75
C PHE A 523 -19.23 -10.94 15.17
N THR A 524 -19.90 -11.75 14.34
CA THR A 524 -19.30 -12.89 13.67
C THR A 524 -19.71 -12.92 12.21
N LEU A 525 -18.73 -13.03 11.31
CA LEU A 525 -18.96 -13.21 9.87
C LEU A 525 -18.95 -14.70 9.53
N TYR A 526 -20.00 -15.15 8.87
CA TYR A 526 -20.14 -16.50 8.35
C TYR A 526 -20.26 -16.50 6.85
N LEU A 527 -19.70 -17.54 6.22
CA LEU A 527 -19.73 -17.78 4.78
C LEU A 527 -20.39 -19.15 4.48
N SER A 528 -21.11 -19.23 3.35
CA SER A 528 -21.81 -20.47 2.97
C SER A 528 -21.98 -20.55 1.44
N ASN A 529 -22.09 -21.79 0.92
CA ASN A 529 -22.43 -22.04 -0.48
C ASN A 529 -23.85 -22.58 -0.68
N ASP A 530 -24.50 -23.08 0.38
CA ASP A 530 -25.84 -23.67 0.35
C ASP A 530 -26.90 -22.86 1.15
N GLY A 531 -26.46 -21.83 1.89
CA GLY A 531 -27.31 -21.00 2.77
C GLY A 531 -27.80 -21.73 4.03
N SER A 532 -27.35 -22.95 4.28
CA SER A 532 -27.72 -23.79 5.41
C SER A 532 -26.54 -24.23 6.28
N THR A 533 -25.43 -24.55 5.66
CA THR A 533 -24.16 -24.88 6.31
C THR A 533 -23.28 -23.65 6.32
N TRP A 534 -22.91 -23.15 7.50
CA TRP A 534 -22.18 -21.91 7.67
C TRP A 534 -20.81 -22.16 8.28
N THR A 535 -19.79 -21.56 7.65
CA THR A 535 -18.41 -21.56 8.14
C THR A 535 -18.11 -20.21 8.77
N GLU A 536 -17.62 -20.20 10.01
CA GLU A 536 -17.13 -18.99 10.66
C GLU A 536 -15.87 -18.50 9.93
N ALA A 537 -15.95 -17.29 9.39
CA ALA A 537 -14.84 -16.68 8.68
C ALA A 537 -14.10 -15.66 9.53
N ASP A 538 -14.78 -15.04 10.49
CA ASP A 538 -14.18 -14.09 11.43
C ASP A 538 -15.11 -13.90 12.64
N LYS A 539 -14.53 -13.75 13.83
CA LYS A 539 -15.25 -13.42 15.07
C LYS A 539 -14.55 -12.29 15.80
N ARG A 540 -15.31 -11.25 16.15
CA ARG A 540 -14.81 -10.07 16.86
C ARG A 540 -15.59 -9.81 18.13
N GLU A 541 -14.86 -9.40 19.17
CA GLU A 541 -15.42 -9.07 20.48
C GLU A 541 -14.83 -7.74 20.97
N ASN A 542 -15.66 -6.89 21.60
CA ASN A 542 -15.28 -5.60 22.16
C ASN A 542 -14.64 -4.63 21.14
N VAL A 543 -15.05 -4.67 19.88
CA VAL A 543 -14.56 -3.75 18.86
C VAL A 543 -14.98 -2.31 19.21
N THR A 544 -14.06 -1.38 19.02
CA THR A 544 -14.33 0.04 19.17
C THR A 544 -14.15 0.75 17.84
N PHE A 545 -15.06 1.67 17.53
CA PHE A 545 -14.87 2.63 16.45
C PHE A 545 -14.49 3.95 17.09
N GLU A 546 -13.30 4.42 16.82
CA GLU A 546 -12.72 5.60 17.47
C GLU A 546 -13.47 6.87 17.08
N TRP A 547 -14.04 6.92 15.87
CA TRP A 547 -14.76 8.07 15.33
C TRP A 547 -16.06 7.66 14.61
N SER A 548 -16.93 8.64 14.34
CA SER A 548 -18.04 8.50 13.37
C SER A 548 -17.50 8.61 11.94
N LEU A 549 -18.16 7.98 10.99
CA LEU A 549 -17.74 7.90 9.58
C LEU A 549 -16.39 7.21 9.37
N TYR A 550 -15.98 6.39 10.32
CA TYR A 550 -14.72 5.67 10.29
C TYR A 550 -14.91 4.28 9.69
N THR A 551 -14.19 4.01 8.61
CA THR A 551 -14.15 2.69 7.97
C THR A 551 -13.04 1.86 8.58
N LYS A 552 -13.40 0.72 9.16
CA LYS A 552 -12.49 -0.21 9.84
C LYS A 552 -12.46 -1.53 9.09
N PRO A 553 -11.27 -2.02 8.72
CA PRO A 553 -11.10 -3.29 8.04
C PRO A 553 -11.03 -4.47 9.02
N PHE A 554 -11.43 -5.64 8.54
CA PHE A 554 -11.37 -6.91 9.24
C PHE A 554 -10.97 -8.01 8.27
N LYS A 555 -9.83 -8.65 8.50
CA LYS A 555 -9.37 -9.77 7.70
C LYS A 555 -10.12 -11.03 8.08
N THR A 556 -10.56 -11.80 7.11
CA THR A 556 -11.18 -13.11 7.33
C THR A 556 -10.12 -14.20 7.47
N ASN A 557 -10.54 -15.36 8.03
CA ASN A 557 -9.77 -16.59 8.03
C ASN A 557 -10.04 -17.43 6.77
N ALA A 558 -10.90 -16.94 5.86
CA ALA A 558 -11.14 -17.59 4.59
C ALA A 558 -9.89 -17.50 3.70
N ALA A 559 -9.59 -18.58 3.01
CA ALA A 559 -8.51 -18.55 2.04
C ALA A 559 -8.88 -17.67 0.84
N ASP A 560 -7.89 -16.98 0.28
CA ASP A 560 -8.07 -15.90 -0.70
C ASP A 560 -8.79 -16.30 -1.98
N TYR A 561 -8.89 -17.59 -2.29
CA TYR A 561 -9.49 -18.10 -3.53
C TYR A 561 -10.78 -18.87 -3.33
N VAL A 562 -11.19 -19.12 -2.09
CA VAL A 562 -12.43 -19.87 -1.81
C VAL A 562 -13.62 -18.96 -2.03
N GLN A 563 -14.48 -19.33 -2.95
CA GLN A 563 -15.67 -18.54 -3.30
C GLN A 563 -16.90 -19.00 -2.53
N TYR A 564 -17.67 -18.03 -2.07
CA TYR A 564 -18.89 -18.22 -1.33
C TYR A 564 -20.04 -17.47 -1.98
N ARG A 565 -21.24 -18.03 -1.88
CA ARG A 565 -22.46 -17.40 -2.39
C ARG A 565 -23.16 -16.56 -1.33
N TYR A 566 -23.12 -17.00 -0.08
CA TYR A 566 -23.87 -16.38 1.00
C TYR A 566 -22.91 -15.88 2.08
N VAL A 567 -23.16 -14.68 2.53
CA VAL A 567 -22.47 -14.03 3.65
C VAL A 567 -23.50 -13.71 4.72
N ARG A 568 -23.21 -13.97 5.99
CA ARG A 568 -24.05 -13.60 7.14
C ARG A 568 -23.17 -12.93 8.19
N LEU A 569 -23.56 -11.72 8.57
CA LEU A 569 -22.97 -10.99 9.68
C LEU A 569 -23.94 -11.02 10.85
N ASP A 570 -23.63 -11.81 11.87
CA ASP A 570 -24.37 -11.87 13.12
C ASP A 570 -23.79 -10.83 14.08
N ILE A 571 -24.65 -9.96 14.62
CA ILE A 571 -24.26 -8.89 15.54
C ILE A 571 -25.00 -9.09 16.85
N GLU A 572 -24.26 -9.11 17.97
CA GLU A 572 -24.79 -9.14 19.32
C GLU A 572 -24.93 -7.72 19.87
N SER A 573 -26.14 -7.32 20.22
CA SER A 573 -26.41 -5.99 20.78
C SER A 573 -27.81 -5.91 21.39
N ASP A 574 -27.93 -5.23 22.54
CA ASP A 574 -29.22 -4.85 23.14
C ASP A 574 -29.75 -3.51 22.63
N SER A 575 -28.97 -2.81 21.79
CA SER A 575 -29.28 -1.49 21.27
C SER A 575 -29.31 -1.48 19.74
N GLU A 576 -29.97 -0.50 19.17
CA GLU A 576 -30.00 -0.23 17.74
C GLU A 576 -28.58 -0.02 17.21
N ILE A 577 -28.27 -0.68 16.08
CA ILE A 577 -26.99 -0.57 15.37
C ILE A 577 -27.17 0.34 14.15
N GLN A 578 -26.21 1.22 13.94
CA GLN A 578 -26.13 2.08 12.75
C GLN A 578 -24.79 1.87 12.05
N LEU A 579 -24.86 1.55 10.76
CA LEU A 579 -23.68 1.36 9.89
C LEU A 579 -23.80 2.25 8.65
N GLY A 580 -22.70 2.87 8.24
CA GLY A 580 -22.61 3.66 7.02
C GLY A 580 -22.43 2.81 5.79
N GLU A 581 -21.47 1.87 5.82
CA GLU A 581 -21.12 1.06 4.66
C GLU A 581 -20.65 -0.34 5.09
N LEU A 582 -20.86 -1.31 4.21
CA LEU A 582 -20.31 -2.67 4.28
C LEU A 582 -19.65 -3.00 2.95
N GLU A 583 -18.37 -3.29 2.95
CA GLU A 583 -17.67 -3.84 1.80
C GLU A 583 -17.26 -5.30 2.07
N LEU A 584 -17.39 -6.16 1.07
CA LEU A 584 -16.92 -7.54 1.06
C LEU A 584 -15.83 -7.64 0.00
N MET A 585 -14.57 -7.80 0.40
CA MET A 585 -13.44 -7.54 -0.49
C MET A 585 -12.65 -8.81 -0.83
N SER A 586 -12.22 -8.88 -2.09
CA SER A 586 -11.24 -9.86 -2.58
C SER A 586 -10.43 -9.29 -3.75
N THR A 587 -9.33 -9.96 -4.09
CA THR A 587 -8.63 -9.75 -5.36
C THR A 587 -9.48 -10.24 -6.53
N GLU A 588 -9.11 -9.87 -7.75
CA GLU A 588 -9.82 -10.36 -8.94
C GLU A 588 -9.51 -11.83 -9.15
N MET A 589 -10.56 -12.62 -9.34
CA MET A 589 -10.37 -14.03 -9.64
C MET A 589 -9.97 -14.17 -11.12
N PRO A 590 -8.97 -15.00 -11.47
CA PRO A 590 -8.69 -15.34 -12.84
C PRO A 590 -9.95 -15.88 -13.52
N ALA A 591 -10.12 -15.60 -14.81
CA ALA A 591 -11.22 -16.17 -15.57
C ALA A 591 -11.16 -17.71 -15.50
N LEU A 592 -12.21 -18.33 -14.93
CA LEU A 592 -12.32 -19.77 -14.79
C LEU A 592 -12.75 -20.38 -16.14
N ASN A 593 -11.82 -20.61 -17.04
CA ASN A 593 -12.01 -21.20 -18.37
C ASN A 593 -11.27 -22.53 -18.49
N ALA A 594 -11.33 -23.17 -19.65
CA ALA A 594 -10.69 -24.48 -19.89
C ALA A 594 -9.17 -24.45 -19.67
N ASP A 595 -8.49 -23.38 -20.12
CA ASP A 595 -7.04 -23.22 -19.92
C ASP A 595 -6.70 -23.05 -18.42
N ALA A 596 -7.53 -22.31 -17.69
CA ALA A 596 -7.41 -22.16 -16.25
C ALA A 596 -7.61 -23.51 -15.53
N LEU A 597 -8.60 -24.30 -15.92
CA LEU A 597 -8.85 -25.64 -15.36
C LEU A 597 -7.64 -26.57 -15.56
N ASP A 598 -7.08 -26.59 -16.76
CA ASP A 598 -5.90 -27.39 -17.07
C ASP A 598 -4.67 -26.93 -16.25
N GLY A 599 -4.48 -25.61 -16.12
CA GLY A 599 -3.45 -25.03 -15.28
C GLY A 599 -3.60 -25.40 -13.79
N MET A 600 -4.81 -25.30 -13.24
CA MET A 600 -5.11 -25.67 -11.85
C MET A 600 -4.91 -27.18 -11.59
N ILE A 601 -5.29 -28.03 -12.53
CA ILE A 601 -5.03 -29.48 -12.44
C ILE A 601 -3.51 -29.73 -12.36
N ALA A 602 -2.73 -29.04 -13.19
CA ALA A 602 -1.28 -29.18 -13.18
C ALA A 602 -0.66 -28.74 -11.84
N GLU A 603 -1.13 -27.63 -11.26
CA GLU A 603 -0.68 -27.17 -9.93
C GLU A 603 -1.14 -28.13 -8.82
N ALA A 604 -2.37 -28.64 -8.86
CA ALA A 604 -2.87 -29.63 -7.89
C ALA A 604 -2.04 -30.92 -7.93
N ILE A 605 -1.60 -31.35 -9.10
CA ILE A 605 -0.69 -32.53 -9.25
C ILE A 605 0.66 -32.26 -8.59
N LYS A 606 1.22 -31.05 -8.73
CA LYS A 606 2.47 -30.67 -8.02
C LYS A 606 2.27 -30.64 -6.51
N ALA A 607 1.16 -30.05 -6.05
CA ALA A 607 0.81 -30.01 -4.63
C ALA A 607 0.63 -31.41 -4.05
N LYS A 608 -0.06 -32.31 -4.76
CA LYS A 608 -0.20 -33.72 -4.40
C LYS A 608 1.16 -34.41 -4.22
N LYS A 609 2.09 -34.18 -5.16
CA LYS A 609 3.45 -34.73 -5.04
C LYS A 609 4.16 -34.23 -3.78
N ALA A 610 4.03 -32.93 -3.46
CA ALA A 610 4.60 -32.37 -2.25
C ALA A 610 3.98 -32.94 -0.95
N LEU A 611 2.69 -33.31 -0.96
CA LEU A 611 2.04 -34.01 0.13
C LEU A 611 2.58 -35.44 0.30
N SER A 612 2.76 -36.16 -0.80
CA SER A 612 3.34 -37.51 -0.81
C SER A 612 4.78 -37.50 -0.30
N ASP A 613 5.61 -36.59 -0.81
CA ASP A 613 7.01 -36.43 -0.39
C ASP A 613 7.12 -36.00 1.10
N GLY A 614 6.13 -35.28 1.62
CA GLY A 614 6.02 -34.83 3.03
C GLY A 614 5.39 -35.86 3.98
N GLY A 615 4.89 -37.00 3.48
CA GLY A 615 4.28 -38.05 4.30
C GLY A 615 2.82 -37.77 4.73
N TYR A 616 2.10 -36.89 4.04
CA TYR A 616 0.71 -36.52 4.32
C TYR A 616 -0.30 -37.39 3.55
N ALA A 617 -0.26 -38.73 3.72
CA ALA A 617 -1.04 -39.68 2.92
C ALA A 617 -2.57 -39.45 2.91
N PRO A 618 -3.24 -39.06 4.01
CA PRO A 618 -4.68 -38.73 3.94
C PRO A 618 -4.98 -37.52 3.07
N LEU A 619 -4.17 -36.47 3.15
CA LEU A 619 -4.33 -35.26 2.33
C LEU A 619 -3.99 -35.52 0.85
N GLU A 620 -3.02 -36.38 0.58
CA GLU A 620 -2.73 -36.87 -0.77
C GLU A 620 -3.93 -37.59 -1.40
N THR A 621 -4.66 -38.38 -0.61
CA THR A 621 -5.88 -39.07 -1.05
C THR A 621 -6.98 -38.09 -1.42
N LEU A 622 -7.23 -37.09 -0.58
CA LEU A 622 -8.21 -36.02 -0.84
C LEU A 622 -7.83 -35.22 -2.10
N MET A 623 -6.56 -34.84 -2.25
CA MET A 623 -6.07 -34.13 -3.42
C MET A 623 -6.25 -34.98 -4.71
N SER A 624 -6.04 -36.30 -4.60
CA SER A 624 -6.22 -37.23 -5.74
C SER A 624 -7.68 -37.29 -6.18
N ALA A 625 -8.63 -37.27 -5.23
CA ALA A 625 -10.06 -37.26 -5.53
C ALA A 625 -10.45 -35.94 -6.23
N ALA A 626 -10.02 -34.79 -5.69
CA ALA A 626 -10.30 -33.49 -6.29
C ALA A 626 -9.73 -33.35 -7.71
N ILE A 627 -8.50 -33.81 -7.93
CA ILE A 627 -7.90 -33.86 -9.28
C ILE A 627 -8.73 -34.74 -10.21
N GLY A 628 -9.18 -35.90 -9.76
CA GLY A 628 -9.98 -36.84 -10.60
C GLY A 628 -11.32 -36.24 -11.03
N GLU A 629 -12.00 -35.51 -10.14
CA GLU A 629 -13.24 -34.79 -10.47
C GLU A 629 -12.99 -33.69 -11.51
N ALA A 630 -11.98 -32.87 -11.30
CA ALA A 630 -11.59 -31.79 -12.22
C ALA A 630 -11.19 -32.34 -13.61
N GLN A 631 -10.38 -33.41 -13.64
CA GLN A 631 -9.97 -34.07 -14.88
C GLN A 631 -11.16 -34.65 -15.67
N THR A 632 -12.17 -35.16 -14.97
CA THR A 632 -13.39 -35.67 -15.61
C THR A 632 -14.10 -34.61 -16.42
N VAL A 633 -14.11 -33.36 -15.94
CA VAL A 633 -14.69 -32.21 -16.65
C VAL A 633 -13.74 -31.75 -17.77
N ALA A 634 -12.43 -31.69 -17.50
CA ALA A 634 -11.42 -31.28 -18.47
C ALA A 634 -11.44 -32.19 -19.74
N ASP A 635 -11.65 -33.49 -19.56
CA ASP A 635 -11.65 -34.47 -20.62
C ASP A 635 -12.99 -34.56 -21.42
N LYS A 636 -14.02 -33.83 -21.02
CA LYS A 636 -15.33 -33.82 -21.66
C LYS A 636 -15.27 -33.07 -22.99
N GLU A 637 -15.78 -33.64 -24.10
CA GLU A 637 -15.78 -32.98 -25.42
C GLU A 637 -16.79 -31.82 -25.51
N ASP A 638 -17.93 -31.92 -24.81
CA ASP A 638 -19.06 -30.99 -24.86
C ASP A 638 -19.26 -30.27 -23.52
N LYS A 639 -18.17 -29.97 -22.78
CA LYS A 639 -18.20 -29.22 -21.50
C LYS A 639 -18.72 -27.81 -21.71
N THR A 640 -19.61 -27.38 -20.82
CA THR A 640 -20.12 -26.01 -20.80
C THR A 640 -19.21 -25.11 -19.94
N ASP A 641 -19.30 -23.78 -20.14
CA ASP A 641 -18.57 -22.82 -19.33
C ASP A 641 -18.93 -22.94 -17.83
N ASP A 642 -20.21 -23.19 -17.50
CA ASP A 642 -20.66 -23.40 -16.12
C ASP A 642 -20.04 -24.67 -15.48
N GLU A 643 -19.89 -25.76 -16.23
CA GLU A 643 -19.23 -26.97 -15.77
C GLU A 643 -17.75 -26.76 -15.51
N ILE A 644 -17.09 -26.00 -16.38
CA ILE A 644 -15.67 -25.63 -16.22
C ILE A 644 -15.49 -24.75 -14.98
N GLU A 645 -16.31 -23.71 -14.86
CA GLU A 645 -16.27 -22.79 -13.70
C GLU A 645 -16.51 -23.55 -12.37
N GLU A 646 -17.47 -24.47 -12.35
CA GLU A 646 -17.76 -25.29 -11.18
C GLU A 646 -16.60 -26.26 -10.85
N ALA A 647 -15.97 -26.86 -11.84
CA ALA A 647 -14.82 -27.74 -11.64
C ALA A 647 -13.60 -26.98 -11.12
N CYS A 648 -13.32 -25.81 -11.66
CA CYS A 648 -12.27 -24.91 -11.16
C CYS A 648 -12.52 -24.57 -9.69
N ARG A 649 -13.73 -24.12 -9.33
CA ARG A 649 -14.08 -23.76 -7.95
C ARG A 649 -13.90 -24.92 -6.98
N LYS A 650 -14.39 -26.11 -7.34
CA LYS A 650 -14.23 -27.30 -6.50
C LYS A 650 -12.77 -27.67 -6.26
N LEU A 651 -11.95 -27.60 -7.31
CA LEU A 651 -10.52 -27.88 -7.21
C LEU A 651 -9.80 -26.86 -6.34
N ILE A 652 -10.08 -25.57 -6.52
CA ILE A 652 -9.52 -24.48 -5.70
C ILE A 652 -9.89 -24.69 -4.23
N ASN A 653 -11.16 -24.95 -3.93
CA ASN A 653 -11.64 -25.15 -2.56
C ASN A 653 -10.95 -26.35 -1.93
N ALA A 654 -10.84 -27.48 -2.65
CA ALA A 654 -10.16 -28.66 -2.15
C ALA A 654 -8.66 -28.41 -1.90
N MET A 655 -7.97 -27.71 -2.79
CA MET A 655 -6.56 -27.36 -2.62
C MET A 655 -6.35 -26.49 -1.38
N SER A 656 -7.19 -25.48 -1.18
CA SER A 656 -7.12 -24.57 -0.06
C SER A 656 -7.40 -25.28 1.29
N GLU A 657 -8.43 -26.12 1.34
CA GLU A 657 -8.75 -26.91 2.53
C GLU A 657 -7.60 -27.85 2.92
N ILE A 658 -7.01 -28.51 1.94
CA ILE A 658 -5.88 -29.43 2.12
C ILE A 658 -4.63 -28.66 2.61
N GLU A 659 -4.36 -27.48 2.08
CA GLU A 659 -3.23 -26.65 2.51
C GLU A 659 -3.42 -26.13 3.93
N GLY A 660 -4.62 -25.65 4.28
CA GLY A 660 -4.98 -25.27 5.66
C GLY A 660 -4.82 -26.42 6.64
N MET A 661 -5.21 -27.63 6.27
CA MET A 661 -5.05 -28.82 7.10
C MET A 661 -3.58 -29.22 7.27
N LYS A 662 -2.78 -29.13 6.22
CA LYS A 662 -1.33 -29.35 6.27
C LYS A 662 -0.63 -28.35 7.20
N ASP A 663 -1.03 -27.10 7.13
CA ASP A 663 -0.49 -26.04 8.02
C ASP A 663 -0.88 -26.30 9.48
N LEU A 664 -2.15 -26.68 9.74
CA LEU A 664 -2.61 -27.07 11.07
C LEU A 664 -1.80 -28.24 11.63
N TRP A 665 -1.55 -29.29 10.85
CA TRP A 665 -0.73 -30.43 11.28
C TRP A 665 0.73 -30.03 11.57
N THR A 666 1.29 -29.18 10.73
CA THR A 666 2.66 -28.68 10.93
C THR A 666 2.78 -27.86 12.21
N LYS A 667 1.81 -26.98 12.48
CA LYS A 667 1.73 -26.18 13.71
C LYS A 667 1.49 -27.05 14.93
N LEU A 668 0.60 -28.04 14.84
CA LEU A 668 0.33 -28.99 15.91
C LEU A 668 1.58 -29.79 16.31
N ASP A 669 2.33 -30.28 15.33
CA ASP A 669 3.61 -30.97 15.57
C ASP A 669 4.67 -30.06 16.18
N ALA A 670 4.71 -28.80 15.80
CA ALA A 670 5.60 -27.80 16.39
C ALA A 670 5.24 -27.50 17.85
N ILE A 671 3.94 -27.29 18.15
CA ILE A 671 3.47 -27.00 19.51
C ILE A 671 3.67 -28.19 20.45
N ARG A 672 3.49 -29.42 19.97
CA ARG A 672 3.75 -30.65 20.77
C ARG A 672 5.22 -30.78 21.25
N LYS A 673 6.15 -30.15 20.52
CA LYS A 673 7.59 -30.16 20.85
C LYS A 673 7.98 -29.07 21.85
N VAL A 674 7.07 -28.16 22.19
CA VAL A 674 7.33 -27.05 23.14
C VAL A 674 7.32 -27.58 24.56
N ASP A 675 8.41 -27.38 25.31
CA ASP A 675 8.48 -27.67 26.74
C ASP A 675 7.70 -26.62 27.54
N THR A 676 6.46 -26.95 27.90
CA THR A 676 5.59 -26.08 28.70
C THR A 676 5.81 -26.17 30.20
N SER A 677 6.70 -27.06 30.68
CA SER A 677 6.87 -27.36 32.12
C SER A 677 7.26 -26.16 32.98
N LYS A 678 7.90 -25.16 32.36
CA LYS A 678 8.35 -23.90 33.01
C LYS A 678 7.39 -22.72 32.84
N MET A 679 6.27 -22.93 32.16
CA MET A 679 5.29 -21.86 31.89
C MET A 679 4.25 -21.78 33.06
N PRO A 680 3.59 -20.60 33.25
CA PRO A 680 2.48 -20.50 34.20
C PRO A 680 1.35 -21.48 33.89
N SER A 681 0.67 -21.98 34.92
CA SER A 681 -0.38 -23.03 34.79
C SER A 681 -1.51 -22.61 33.82
N ALA A 682 -1.88 -21.34 33.78
CA ALA A 682 -2.88 -20.83 32.84
C ALA A 682 -2.42 -21.02 31.39
N VAL A 683 -1.16 -20.70 31.08
CA VAL A 683 -0.58 -20.88 29.75
C VAL A 683 -0.50 -22.35 29.36
N GLN A 684 -0.09 -23.23 30.30
CA GLN A 684 -0.08 -24.68 30.08
C GLN A 684 -1.48 -25.22 29.74
N ASN A 685 -2.52 -24.72 30.40
CA ASN A 685 -3.91 -25.12 30.14
C ASN A 685 -4.39 -24.62 28.77
N SER A 686 -4.08 -23.37 28.40
CA SER A 686 -4.41 -22.81 27.07
C SER A 686 -3.73 -23.61 25.95
N VAL A 687 -2.47 -23.96 26.10
CA VAL A 687 -1.73 -24.79 25.12
C VAL A 687 -2.35 -26.17 24.99
N ARG A 688 -2.73 -26.82 26.12
CA ARG A 688 -3.41 -28.15 26.08
C ARG A 688 -4.77 -28.08 25.40
N SER A 689 -5.55 -27.01 25.65
CA SER A 689 -6.85 -26.82 24.99
C SER A 689 -6.69 -26.61 23.49
N ALA A 690 -5.72 -25.80 23.08
CA ALA A 690 -5.43 -25.56 21.66
C ALA A 690 -5.00 -26.85 20.95
N ILE A 691 -4.13 -27.65 21.57
CA ILE A 691 -3.74 -28.98 21.05
C ILE A 691 -4.95 -29.88 20.90
N SER A 692 -5.81 -29.98 21.95
CA SER A 692 -7.00 -30.83 21.93
C SER A 692 -7.98 -30.43 20.82
N ASN A 693 -8.24 -29.14 20.65
CA ASN A 693 -9.12 -28.65 19.60
C ASN A 693 -8.55 -28.94 18.19
N ALA A 694 -7.25 -28.70 17.98
CA ALA A 694 -6.60 -29.03 16.72
C ALA A 694 -6.62 -30.54 16.42
N GLU A 695 -6.43 -31.39 17.42
CA GLU A 695 -6.52 -32.84 17.30
C GLU A 695 -7.94 -33.32 16.97
N GLU A 696 -8.97 -32.64 17.45
CA GLU A 696 -10.36 -32.98 17.15
C GLU A 696 -10.67 -32.64 15.67
N VAL A 697 -10.23 -31.48 15.18
CA VAL A 697 -10.37 -31.13 13.77
C VAL A 697 -9.63 -32.12 12.87
N THR A 698 -8.40 -32.50 13.21
CA THR A 698 -7.62 -33.46 12.42
C THR A 698 -8.13 -34.89 12.44
N LYS A 699 -8.88 -35.30 13.49
CA LYS A 699 -9.50 -36.63 13.58
C LYS A 699 -10.51 -36.92 12.48
N ASN A 700 -11.29 -35.90 12.10
CA ASN A 700 -12.31 -36.04 11.05
C ASN A 700 -11.69 -36.38 9.67
N TYR A 701 -10.41 -36.03 9.46
CA TYR A 701 -9.66 -36.31 8.22
C TYR A 701 -8.79 -37.58 8.29
N ASN A 702 -8.57 -38.14 9.50
CA ASN A 702 -7.85 -39.40 9.65
C ASN A 702 -8.78 -40.64 9.57
N SER A 703 -10.09 -40.46 9.47
CA SER A 703 -11.09 -41.54 9.48
C SER A 703 -11.66 -41.88 8.09
N THR A 704 -11.18 -41.28 7.06
CA THR A 704 -11.42 -41.66 5.66
C THR A 704 -10.12 -42.15 5.03
#